data_d2be572ca7b8aa12369264f8f2409934
#
_entry.id   d2be572ca7b8aa12369264f8f2409934
#
_cell.length_a   1.000
_cell.length_b   1.000
_cell.length_c   1.000
_cell.angle_alpha   90.00
_cell.angle_beta   90.00
_cell.angle_gamma   90.00
#
_symmetry.space_group_name_H-M   'P 1'
#
loop_
_entity.id
_entity.type
_entity.pdbx_description
1 polymer ?
#
loop_
_entity_poly.entity_id
_entity_poly.type
_entity_poly.pdbx_seq_one_letter_code
_entity_poly.pdbx_strand_id
1 'polypeptide(L)'
;MLSRNDNPVLHLASAHRSRPTPLKDALIDLDISHEELVDFAVQASQLLQRFPRMAADVKLATFRAHATKRPTQLSVVADAFPSLRQDPRARSLMDRVDAKRMRALEDDTVLFDVLGQRGLEGIITIEGIMNACADRQRTLNDLRRLIQHDLMVRSSDEMDVYHTALESMLLSSDMKTSRQFYVAALRELGELNAEFGVRFGEAFDARMEDARGTRSYIVFLNRVGDTPRAIQLLEQGTIEDEDWVAATLSRLREKEELRMLEATFTSNLDVALERGLPSLQAYMDAAYSESSRKKDLALVFFRFVHPMYKEERSEALAKLAIHWGECIFEHAKVSNTIAIHVSNAYITLGDIHAALRTLMAHGSPNSEKIQDKISGLEGLLDFHEHGFKPAPLPKVPKDFTPVPNRIVYVLHNSLPFNSGGYAARAHGLMRGVAELGWDVHVVTRAGYPHDRGILPEDGHPDMELIDGITYHRMYELEEGYGQVRLQRYFEVYQHHLAKKVVELRPSVIHAASNHLNGLVGNAVAAHFNLPSIYEVRGLWEITRISRQPAFEDSTYFQMMVKMETQACREATGCLAITRGLIDEINRRLGQPREVGYLPNGVEIERFSPRGPDEELRAKLGFPPEAVVIGYIGSIVSYEGLDLLMEALPHVKAATNMPFRVLIVGDGAYMDRVMDACKENALGDVVTFTGRVPHEEVEAYYSLVDIAPFPRLPQPVTELVSPLKPFEAMAMEKAVIASDVHALTEIVQHEHTGLLF
;
A
#
# COMPACT_ATOMS: atom_id res chain seq x y z
N MET A 1 7.37 -33.71 -15.53
CA MET A 1 6.10 -32.97 -15.66
C MET A 1 5.55 -32.79 -14.26
N LEU A 2 5.94 -31.72 -13.61
CA LEU A 2 5.35 -31.32 -12.33
C LEU A 2 3.97 -30.70 -12.64
N SER A 3 2.95 -31.03 -11.86
CA SER A 3 1.62 -30.50 -12.00
C SER A 3 1.65 -28.96 -11.89
N ARG A 4 0.69 -28.26 -12.50
CA ARG A 4 0.61 -26.78 -12.46
C ARG A 4 0.60 -26.19 -11.05
N ASN A 5 0.26 -27.00 -10.05
CA ASN A 5 0.16 -26.60 -8.64
C ASN A 5 1.48 -26.68 -7.86
N ASP A 6 2.49 -27.39 -8.39
CA ASP A 6 3.74 -27.66 -7.63
C ASP A 6 4.96 -26.90 -8.20
N ASN A 7 4.73 -25.92 -9.08
CA ASN A 7 5.84 -25.13 -9.65
C ASN A 7 6.07 -23.85 -8.83
N PRO A 8 7.14 -23.79 -8.03
CA PRO A 8 7.46 -22.64 -7.18
C PRO A 8 7.62 -21.34 -7.96
N VAL A 9 8.02 -21.39 -9.25
CA VAL A 9 8.13 -20.22 -10.13
C VAL A 9 6.76 -19.57 -10.40
N LEU A 10 5.71 -20.38 -10.60
CA LEU A 10 4.34 -19.86 -10.81
C LEU A 10 3.74 -19.32 -9.51
N HIS A 11 4.06 -19.92 -8.36
CA HIS A 11 3.64 -19.42 -7.05
C HIS A 11 4.29 -18.07 -6.74
N LEU A 12 5.59 -17.93 -7.00
CA LEU A 12 6.31 -16.66 -6.84
C LEU A 12 5.84 -15.59 -7.83
N ALA A 13 5.53 -15.96 -9.07
CA ALA A 13 4.98 -15.03 -10.05
C ALA A 13 3.55 -14.58 -9.70
N SER A 14 2.74 -15.44 -9.06
CA SER A 14 1.40 -15.08 -8.58
C SER A 14 1.46 -14.23 -7.29
N ALA A 15 2.36 -14.53 -6.37
CA ALA A 15 2.59 -13.74 -5.15
C ALA A 15 3.10 -12.32 -5.46
N HIS A 16 3.88 -12.17 -6.54
CA HIS A 16 4.36 -10.86 -7.02
C HIS A 16 3.23 -9.95 -7.52
N ARG A 17 2.08 -10.50 -7.93
CA ARG A 17 0.92 -9.72 -8.38
C ARG A 17 0.05 -9.18 -7.24
N SER A 18 0.10 -9.79 -6.06
CA SER A 18 -0.81 -9.47 -4.95
C SER A 18 -0.19 -8.69 -3.78
N ARG A 19 1.14 -8.70 -3.62
CA ARG A 19 1.88 -7.86 -2.64
C ARG A 19 3.29 -7.59 -3.15
N PRO A 20 3.83 -6.37 -3.03
CA PRO A 20 5.21 -6.06 -3.42
C PRO A 20 6.19 -6.49 -2.30
N THR A 21 6.20 -7.75 -1.94
CA THR A 21 7.39 -8.30 -1.28
C THR A 21 8.44 -8.43 -2.37
N PRO A 22 9.62 -7.80 -2.26
CA PRO A 22 10.66 -7.95 -3.26
C PRO A 22 10.95 -9.44 -3.46
N LEU A 23 11.08 -9.89 -4.69
CA LEU A 23 11.41 -11.30 -5.02
C LEU A 23 12.60 -11.83 -4.20
N LYS A 24 13.53 -10.93 -3.83
CA LYS A 24 14.61 -11.17 -2.89
C LYS A 24 14.12 -11.70 -1.54
N ASP A 25 13.10 -11.05 -0.94
CA ASP A 25 12.63 -11.40 0.40
C ASP A 25 11.87 -12.74 0.35
N ALA A 26 11.09 -12.95 -0.72
CA ALA A 26 10.46 -14.26 -0.96
C ALA A 26 11.50 -15.39 -1.16
N LEU A 27 12.65 -15.14 -1.77
CA LEU A 27 13.73 -16.12 -1.93
C LEU A 27 14.52 -16.32 -0.63
N ILE A 28 14.57 -15.31 0.25
CA ILE A 28 15.19 -15.42 1.59
C ILE A 28 14.33 -16.30 2.52
N ASP A 29 12.99 -16.17 2.42
CA ASP A 29 12.04 -16.92 3.24
C ASP A 29 11.88 -18.41 2.84
N LEU A 30 12.39 -18.78 1.66
CA LEU A 30 12.43 -20.19 1.26
C LEU A 30 13.54 -20.94 2.00
N ASP A 31 13.16 -22.00 2.70
CA ASP A 31 14.12 -22.93 3.34
C ASP A 31 14.68 -23.90 2.30
N ILE A 32 15.57 -23.40 1.45
CA ILE A 32 16.23 -24.14 0.37
C ILE A 32 17.74 -24.03 0.46
N SER A 33 18.43 -25.09 0.08
CA SER A 33 19.90 -25.13 0.07
C SER A 33 20.48 -24.17 -0.98
N HIS A 34 21.80 -23.95 -0.91
CA HIS A 34 22.51 -23.13 -1.89
C HIS A 34 22.39 -23.67 -3.33
N GLU A 35 22.52 -24.98 -3.49
CA GLU A 35 22.43 -25.63 -4.80
C GLU A 35 21.02 -25.51 -5.37
N GLU A 36 20.01 -25.74 -4.55
CA GLU A 36 18.61 -25.58 -4.93
C GLU A 36 18.26 -24.14 -5.31
N LEU A 37 18.82 -23.13 -4.64
CA LEU A 37 18.62 -21.73 -4.99
C LEU A 37 19.23 -21.36 -6.34
N VAL A 38 20.44 -21.89 -6.64
CA VAL A 38 21.10 -21.69 -7.94
C VAL A 38 20.36 -22.45 -9.04
N ASP A 39 19.98 -23.70 -8.80
CA ASP A 39 19.20 -24.51 -9.74
C ASP A 39 17.84 -23.88 -10.03
N PHE A 40 17.15 -23.36 -9.02
CA PHE A 40 15.92 -22.60 -9.20
C PHE A 40 16.12 -21.40 -10.13
N ALA A 41 17.16 -20.61 -9.92
CA ALA A 41 17.44 -19.43 -10.74
C ALA A 41 17.82 -19.80 -12.18
N VAL A 42 18.53 -20.92 -12.38
CA VAL A 42 18.86 -21.46 -13.73
C VAL A 42 17.57 -21.89 -14.43
N GLN A 43 16.71 -22.68 -13.78
CA GLN A 43 15.44 -23.14 -14.35
C GLN A 43 14.49 -21.97 -14.62
N ALA A 44 14.34 -21.03 -13.69
CA ALA A 44 13.54 -19.83 -13.89
C ALA A 44 14.05 -18.98 -15.06
N SER A 45 15.38 -18.84 -15.20
CA SER A 45 15.97 -18.12 -16.34
C SER A 45 15.72 -18.80 -17.67
N GLN A 46 15.69 -20.13 -17.72
CA GLN A 46 15.36 -20.91 -18.93
C GLN A 46 13.89 -20.78 -19.30
N LEU A 47 12.99 -20.86 -18.32
CA LEU A 47 11.55 -20.67 -18.55
C LEU A 47 11.21 -19.24 -19.00
N LEU A 48 11.98 -18.26 -18.56
CA LEU A 48 11.79 -16.84 -18.87
C LEU A 48 12.61 -16.35 -20.07
N GLN A 49 13.17 -17.25 -20.89
CA GLN A 49 13.97 -16.86 -22.09
C GLN A 49 13.24 -15.92 -23.05
N ARG A 50 11.90 -16.02 -23.13
CA ARG A 50 11.05 -15.12 -23.92
C ARG A 50 10.83 -13.75 -23.27
N PHE A 51 11.23 -13.58 -22.02
CA PHE A 51 11.08 -12.36 -21.24
C PHE A 51 12.44 -11.96 -20.64
N PRO A 52 13.37 -11.42 -21.44
CA PRO A 52 14.77 -11.19 -21.02
C PRO A 52 14.90 -10.31 -19.76
N ARG A 53 14.01 -9.32 -19.58
CA ARG A 53 14.01 -8.44 -18.40
C ARG A 53 13.65 -9.21 -17.14
N MET A 54 12.57 -9.99 -17.15
CA MET A 54 12.19 -10.84 -16.00
C MET A 54 13.28 -11.87 -15.65
N ALA A 55 13.97 -12.43 -16.65
CA ALA A 55 15.09 -13.34 -16.42
C ALA A 55 16.27 -12.63 -15.74
N ALA A 56 16.56 -11.39 -16.11
CA ALA A 56 17.59 -10.57 -15.47
C ALA A 56 17.21 -10.24 -14.02
N ASP A 57 15.95 -9.91 -13.75
CA ASP A 57 15.44 -9.58 -12.42
C ASP A 57 15.49 -10.78 -11.47
N VAL A 58 15.12 -11.97 -11.94
CA VAL A 58 15.24 -13.22 -11.15
C VAL A 58 16.70 -13.49 -10.80
N LYS A 59 17.64 -13.35 -11.74
CA LYS A 59 19.07 -13.53 -11.49
C LYS A 59 19.60 -12.54 -10.45
N LEU A 60 19.21 -11.27 -10.57
CA LEU A 60 19.64 -10.22 -9.64
C LEU A 60 19.03 -10.42 -8.25
N ALA A 61 17.75 -10.84 -8.15
CA ALA A 61 17.10 -11.14 -6.89
C ALA A 61 17.76 -12.34 -6.19
N THR A 62 18.08 -13.40 -6.94
CA THR A 62 18.83 -14.56 -6.45
C THR A 62 20.20 -14.16 -5.95
N PHE A 63 20.93 -13.31 -6.71
CA PHE A 63 22.23 -12.80 -6.32
C PHE A 63 22.17 -11.98 -5.03
N ARG A 64 21.15 -11.12 -4.89
CA ARG A 64 20.91 -10.31 -3.67
C ARG A 64 20.53 -11.17 -2.47
N ALA A 65 19.67 -12.17 -2.66
CA ALA A 65 19.31 -13.11 -1.61
C ALA A 65 20.55 -13.87 -1.14
N HIS A 66 21.38 -14.32 -2.07
CA HIS A 66 22.64 -15.02 -1.77
C HIS A 66 23.65 -14.12 -1.05
N ALA A 67 23.80 -12.86 -1.48
CA ALA A 67 24.62 -11.86 -0.79
C ALA A 67 24.18 -11.61 0.65
N THR A 68 22.89 -11.78 0.95
CA THR A 68 22.35 -11.64 2.31
C THR A 68 22.56 -12.89 3.14
N LYS A 69 22.28 -14.08 2.60
CA LYS A 69 22.40 -15.37 3.31
C LYS A 69 23.84 -15.89 3.42
N ARG A 70 24.65 -15.76 2.35
CA ARG A 70 26.00 -16.35 2.24
C ARG A 70 26.97 -15.46 1.45
N PRO A 71 27.38 -14.32 2.00
CA PRO A 71 28.22 -13.34 1.26
C PRO A 71 29.57 -13.92 0.81
N THR A 72 30.11 -14.93 1.49
CA THR A 72 31.37 -15.59 1.15
C THR A 72 31.33 -16.44 -0.13
N GLN A 73 30.15 -16.82 -0.59
CA GLN A 73 29.95 -17.64 -1.80
C GLN A 73 29.37 -16.86 -2.97
N LEU A 74 29.41 -15.55 -2.92
CA LEU A 74 28.82 -14.67 -3.94
C LEU A 74 29.45 -14.87 -5.33
N SER A 75 30.75 -15.21 -5.39
CA SER A 75 31.47 -15.53 -6.62
C SER A 75 30.87 -16.74 -7.35
N VAL A 76 30.39 -17.75 -6.63
CA VAL A 76 29.81 -18.98 -7.22
C VAL A 76 28.51 -18.62 -7.98
N VAL A 77 27.68 -17.74 -7.44
CA VAL A 77 26.46 -17.27 -8.12
C VAL A 77 26.82 -16.37 -9.31
N ALA A 78 27.86 -15.56 -9.20
CA ALA A 78 28.33 -14.74 -10.32
C ALA A 78 28.92 -15.59 -11.46
N ASP A 79 29.53 -16.74 -11.15
CA ASP A 79 30.04 -17.70 -12.13
C ASP A 79 28.91 -18.47 -12.83
N ALA A 80 27.86 -18.83 -12.10
CA ALA A 80 26.64 -19.41 -12.67
C ALA A 80 25.89 -18.47 -13.62
N PHE A 81 26.03 -17.16 -13.41
CA PHE A 81 25.40 -16.13 -14.24
C PHE A 81 26.38 -15.06 -14.71
N PRO A 82 27.17 -15.29 -15.77
CA PRO A 82 28.20 -14.36 -16.23
C PRO A 82 27.69 -12.94 -16.56
N SER A 83 26.41 -12.80 -16.91
CA SER A 83 25.78 -11.50 -17.17
C SER A 83 25.72 -10.59 -15.93
N LEU A 84 25.71 -11.15 -14.71
CA LEU A 84 25.73 -10.38 -13.46
C LEU A 84 27.07 -9.65 -13.27
N ARG A 85 28.16 -10.18 -13.79
CA ARG A 85 29.48 -9.52 -13.76
C ARG A 85 29.51 -8.22 -14.57
N GLN A 86 28.59 -8.07 -15.53
CA GLN A 86 28.44 -6.87 -16.36
C GLN A 86 27.38 -5.91 -15.81
N ASP A 87 26.51 -6.35 -14.89
CA ASP A 87 25.48 -5.50 -14.28
C ASP A 87 26.11 -4.55 -13.24
N PRO A 88 25.99 -3.21 -13.40
CA PRO A 88 26.60 -2.25 -12.49
C PRO A 88 26.13 -2.39 -11.04
N ARG A 89 24.87 -2.84 -10.82
CA ARG A 89 24.27 -3.01 -9.50
C ARG A 89 24.80 -4.25 -8.78
N ALA A 90 24.98 -5.36 -9.52
CA ALA A 90 25.61 -6.55 -9.00
C ALA A 90 27.09 -6.31 -8.73
N ARG A 91 27.80 -5.60 -9.62
CA ARG A 91 29.20 -5.21 -9.42
C ARG A 91 29.38 -4.33 -8.20
N SER A 92 28.57 -3.29 -8.02
CA SER A 92 28.61 -2.44 -6.81
C SER A 92 28.32 -3.21 -5.52
N LEU A 93 27.53 -4.29 -5.56
CA LEU A 93 27.29 -5.16 -4.41
C LEU A 93 28.51 -6.07 -4.15
N MET A 94 29.10 -6.62 -5.20
CA MET A 94 30.36 -7.40 -5.10
C MET A 94 31.49 -6.55 -4.52
N ASP A 95 31.70 -5.33 -5.04
CA ASP A 95 32.74 -4.41 -4.56
C ASP A 95 32.54 -4.07 -3.06
N ARG A 96 31.28 -3.90 -2.61
CA ARG A 96 30.98 -3.66 -1.19
C ARG A 96 31.23 -4.89 -0.30
N VAL A 97 30.90 -6.07 -0.79
CA VAL A 97 31.15 -7.33 -0.08
C VAL A 97 32.66 -7.61 -0.05
N ASP A 98 33.35 -7.42 -1.16
CA ASP A 98 34.79 -7.60 -1.25
C ASP A 98 35.55 -6.54 -0.45
N ALA A 99 35.13 -5.27 -0.46
CA ALA A 99 35.75 -4.23 0.39
C ALA A 99 35.52 -4.51 1.89
N LYS A 100 34.34 -5.06 2.27
CA LYS A 100 34.04 -5.49 3.64
C LYS A 100 34.87 -6.73 4.03
N ARG A 101 35.09 -7.64 3.07
CA ARG A 101 35.93 -8.83 3.20
C ARG A 101 37.42 -8.46 3.29
N MET A 102 37.89 -7.54 2.44
CA MET A 102 39.31 -7.05 2.47
C MET A 102 39.61 -6.33 3.79
N ARG A 103 38.71 -5.47 4.28
CA ARG A 103 38.88 -4.82 5.60
C ARG A 103 38.89 -5.84 6.76
N ALA A 104 38.14 -6.94 6.64
CA ALA A 104 38.16 -8.02 7.60
C ALA A 104 39.43 -8.90 7.48
N LEU A 105 39.98 -9.06 6.26
CA LEU A 105 41.19 -9.82 5.98
C LEU A 105 42.47 -9.04 6.33
N GLU A 106 42.50 -7.72 6.13
CA GLU A 106 43.59 -6.87 6.58
C GLU A 106 43.75 -6.91 8.10
N ASP A 107 42.66 -7.19 8.80
CA ASP A 107 42.60 -7.26 10.25
C ASP A 107 42.74 -8.67 10.85
N ASP A 108 42.48 -9.79 10.12
CA ASP A 108 42.50 -11.16 10.69
C ASP A 108 42.68 -12.29 9.65
N THR A 109 43.87 -12.46 9.14
CA THR A 109 44.25 -13.63 8.30
C THR A 109 44.09 -14.98 9.02
N VAL A 110 44.21 -15.05 10.35
CA VAL A 110 44.25 -16.29 11.13
C VAL A 110 42.84 -16.86 11.34
N LEU A 111 41.84 -16.03 11.62
CA LEU A 111 40.49 -16.50 11.91
C LEU A 111 39.77 -17.07 10.68
N PHE A 112 39.94 -16.45 9.51
CA PHE A 112 39.33 -16.90 8.26
C PHE A 112 40.04 -18.11 7.63
N ASP A 113 41.35 -18.25 7.80
CA ASP A 113 42.08 -19.47 7.36
C ASP A 113 41.67 -20.69 8.17
N VAL A 114 41.43 -20.55 9.47
CA VAL A 114 40.95 -21.62 10.34
C VAL A 114 39.49 -22.00 10.04
N LEU A 115 38.65 -21.03 9.69
CA LEU A 115 37.25 -21.24 9.31
C LEU A 115 37.10 -21.79 7.87
N GLY A 116 37.97 -21.41 6.95
CA GLY A 116 37.97 -21.86 5.55
C GLY A 116 38.59 -23.23 5.28
N GLN A 117 39.54 -23.65 6.11
CA GLN A 117 40.26 -24.93 5.93
C GLN A 117 39.59 -26.16 6.58
N ARG A 118 38.67 -25.93 7.52
CA ARG A 118 37.89 -27.00 8.15
C ARG A 118 36.44 -26.86 7.67
N GLY A 119 36.07 -27.70 6.71
CA GLY A 119 34.65 -27.82 6.35
C GLY A 119 33.80 -27.97 7.61
N LEU A 120 32.54 -27.53 7.53
CA LEU A 120 31.55 -27.35 8.59
C LEU A 120 31.38 -28.55 9.61
N GLU A 121 32.12 -29.62 9.48
CA GLU A 121 32.18 -30.78 10.41
C GLU A 121 33.17 -30.59 11.57
N GLY A 122 34.03 -29.62 11.55
CA GLY A 122 34.92 -29.28 12.65
C GLY A 122 34.31 -28.22 13.53
N ILE A 123 33.65 -28.60 14.62
CA ILE A 123 33.36 -27.70 15.75
C ILE A 123 34.66 -27.01 16.10
N ILE A 124 34.79 -25.75 15.65
CA ILE A 124 35.86 -24.91 16.14
C ILE A 124 35.50 -24.69 17.60
N THR A 125 36.20 -25.39 18.48
CA THR A 125 36.06 -25.10 19.89
C THR A 125 36.44 -23.64 20.04
N ILE A 126 35.55 -22.87 20.64
CA ILE A 126 35.77 -21.46 20.95
C ILE A 126 37.08 -21.28 21.70
N GLU A 127 37.53 -22.28 22.43
CA GLU A 127 38.85 -22.42 23.01
C GLU A 127 39.99 -22.32 22.00
N GLY A 128 39.84 -22.85 20.79
CA GLY A 128 40.79 -22.72 19.70
C GLY A 128 40.85 -21.30 19.13
N ILE A 129 39.72 -20.61 19.06
CA ILE A 129 39.64 -19.19 18.64
C ILE A 129 40.26 -18.30 19.72
N MET A 130 39.94 -18.54 21.00
CA MET A 130 40.47 -17.77 22.14
C MET A 130 41.99 -17.91 22.27
N ASN A 131 42.54 -19.10 22.02
CA ASN A 131 43.99 -19.34 22.05
C ASN A 131 44.71 -18.77 20.83
N ALA A 132 44.03 -18.49 19.71
CA ALA A 132 44.60 -17.90 18.52
C ALA A 132 44.59 -16.35 18.52
N CYS A 133 43.75 -15.72 19.36
CA CYS A 133 43.61 -14.27 19.41
C CYS A 133 44.29 -13.65 20.63
N ALA A 134 45.35 -12.89 20.41
CA ALA A 134 46.13 -12.18 21.44
C ALA A 134 45.39 -10.98 22.05
N ASP A 135 44.41 -10.42 21.36
CA ASP A 135 43.60 -9.26 21.77
C ASP A 135 42.15 -9.60 22.07
N ARG A 136 41.81 -9.65 23.39
CA ARG A 136 40.49 -10.07 23.89
C ARG A 136 39.33 -9.14 23.43
N GLN A 137 39.56 -7.85 23.24
CA GLN A 137 38.52 -6.91 22.81
C GLN A 137 38.15 -7.14 21.32
N ARG A 138 39.13 -7.50 20.52
CA ARG A 138 38.99 -7.84 19.11
C ARG A 138 38.21 -9.16 18.95
N THR A 139 38.54 -10.15 19.77
CA THR A 139 37.83 -11.44 19.84
C THR A 139 36.35 -11.30 20.12
N LEU A 140 35.94 -10.36 20.99
CA LEU A 140 34.53 -10.10 21.28
C LEU A 140 33.77 -9.54 20.05
N ASN A 141 34.38 -8.66 19.30
CA ASN A 141 33.77 -8.10 18.09
C ASN A 141 33.66 -9.13 16.97
N ASP A 142 34.65 -10.01 16.86
CA ASP A 142 34.68 -11.06 15.84
C ASP A 142 33.70 -12.20 16.16
N LEU A 143 33.59 -12.60 17.42
CA LEU A 143 32.58 -13.50 17.90
C LEU A 143 31.16 -12.97 17.71
N ARG A 144 30.95 -11.68 17.96
CA ARG A 144 29.68 -11.02 17.68
C ARG A 144 29.29 -11.13 16.20
N ARG A 145 30.23 -10.91 15.28
CA ARG A 145 30.02 -11.07 13.84
C ARG A 145 29.76 -12.52 13.44
N LEU A 146 30.46 -13.47 14.04
CA LEU A 146 30.27 -14.90 13.82
C LEU A 146 28.89 -15.37 14.32
N ILE A 147 28.48 -14.98 15.52
CA ILE A 147 27.17 -15.27 16.07
C ILE A 147 26.07 -14.70 15.17
N GLN A 148 26.19 -13.45 14.73
CA GLN A 148 25.23 -12.85 13.79
C GLN A 148 25.15 -13.60 12.46
N HIS A 149 26.29 -14.07 11.95
CA HIS A 149 26.33 -14.75 10.66
C HIS A 149 25.78 -16.18 10.75
N ASP A 150 26.13 -16.91 11.78
CA ASP A 150 25.82 -18.35 11.91
C ASP A 150 24.41 -18.61 12.46
N LEU A 151 23.91 -17.76 13.36
CA LEU A 151 22.54 -17.89 13.89
C LEU A 151 21.47 -17.58 12.83
N MET A 152 21.80 -16.84 11.77
CA MET A 152 20.91 -16.63 10.62
C MET A 152 20.75 -17.86 9.72
N VAL A 153 21.54 -18.92 9.93
CA VAL A 153 21.71 -20.04 8.98
C VAL A 153 21.32 -21.39 9.56
N ARG A 154 21.08 -21.54 10.89
CA ARG A 154 20.99 -22.86 11.53
C ARG A 154 19.64 -23.16 12.19
N SER A 155 19.29 -24.47 12.23
CA SER A 155 18.10 -25.01 12.89
C SER A 155 18.23 -25.00 14.42
N SER A 156 17.10 -25.13 15.14
CA SER A 156 17.05 -25.12 16.61
C SER A 156 17.95 -26.15 17.28
N ASP A 157 18.15 -27.33 16.69
CA ASP A 157 18.91 -28.44 17.27
C ASP A 157 20.44 -28.20 17.28
N GLU A 158 20.95 -27.35 16.40
CA GLU A 158 22.35 -26.95 16.35
C GLU A 158 22.69 -25.84 17.35
N MET A 159 21.70 -25.20 17.92
CA MET A 159 21.84 -24.11 18.90
C MET A 159 22.41 -24.58 20.25
N ASP A 160 22.22 -25.83 20.60
CA ASP A 160 22.75 -26.41 21.85
C ASP A 160 24.29 -26.45 21.88
N VAL A 161 24.92 -26.58 20.72
CA VAL A 161 26.39 -26.55 20.58
C VAL A 161 26.91 -25.13 20.88
N TYR A 162 26.21 -24.10 20.39
CA TYR A 162 26.54 -22.69 20.67
C TYR A 162 26.34 -22.33 22.14
N HIS A 163 25.26 -22.82 22.74
CA HIS A 163 24.99 -22.62 24.15
C HIS A 163 26.14 -23.10 25.02
N THR A 164 26.57 -24.36 24.79
CA THR A 164 27.70 -24.99 25.53
C THR A 164 29.01 -24.24 25.31
N ALA A 165 29.27 -23.77 24.09
CA ALA A 165 30.47 -23.05 23.75
C ALA A 165 30.52 -21.64 24.39
N LEU A 166 29.38 -20.90 24.36
CA LEU A 166 29.25 -19.62 25.01
C LEU A 166 29.35 -19.70 26.52
N GLU A 167 28.78 -20.76 27.14
CA GLU A 167 28.93 -21.03 28.55
C GLU A 167 30.41 -21.28 28.94
N SER A 168 31.13 -22.07 28.16
CA SER A 168 32.55 -22.33 28.37
C SER A 168 33.40 -21.06 28.32
N MET A 169 33.08 -20.14 27.41
CA MET A 169 33.74 -18.83 27.33
C MET A 169 33.49 -17.97 28.56
N LEU A 170 32.26 -17.90 29.04
CA LEU A 170 31.92 -17.13 30.24
C LEU A 170 32.68 -17.62 31.47
N LEU A 171 32.91 -18.92 31.54
CA LEU A 171 33.64 -19.57 32.65
C LEU A 171 35.16 -19.40 32.57
N SER A 172 35.72 -19.20 31.37
CA SER A 172 37.18 -19.13 31.18
C SER A 172 37.74 -17.72 31.22
N SER A 173 36.88 -16.66 31.24
CA SER A 173 37.27 -15.24 31.18
C SER A 173 37.23 -14.55 32.54
N ASP A 174 37.94 -13.43 32.71
CA ASP A 174 37.75 -12.58 33.87
C ASP A 174 36.33 -11.96 33.90
N MET A 175 35.85 -11.60 35.08
CA MET A 175 34.46 -11.14 35.30
C MET A 175 34.07 -9.95 34.44
N LYS A 176 35.00 -9.00 34.18
CA LYS A 176 34.72 -7.80 33.38
C LYS A 176 34.54 -8.15 31.90
N THR A 177 35.39 -9.02 31.37
CA THR A 177 35.34 -9.49 29.97
C THR A 177 34.13 -10.35 29.73
N SER A 178 33.82 -11.27 30.66
CA SER A 178 32.62 -12.12 30.62
C SER A 178 31.35 -11.29 30.59
N ARG A 179 31.24 -10.27 31.43
CA ARG A 179 30.10 -9.33 31.47
C ARG A 179 29.94 -8.57 30.14
N GLN A 180 31.01 -8.01 29.59
CA GLN A 180 30.95 -7.27 28.31
C GLN A 180 30.47 -8.16 27.17
N PHE A 181 30.98 -9.37 27.11
CA PHE A 181 30.56 -10.39 26.16
C PHE A 181 29.10 -10.77 26.34
N TYR A 182 28.67 -11.06 27.55
CA TYR A 182 27.29 -11.40 27.88
C TYR A 182 26.27 -10.31 27.44
N VAL A 183 26.55 -9.05 27.76
CA VAL A 183 25.69 -7.93 27.37
C VAL A 183 25.60 -7.79 25.84
N ALA A 184 26.73 -7.98 25.15
CA ALA A 184 26.75 -7.96 23.68
C ALA A 184 25.97 -9.16 23.08
N ALA A 185 26.19 -10.36 23.61
CA ALA A 185 25.49 -11.56 23.17
C ALA A 185 23.95 -11.44 23.37
N LEU A 186 23.50 -11.02 24.52
CA LEU A 186 22.06 -10.80 24.77
C LEU A 186 21.44 -9.79 23.80
N ARG A 187 22.15 -8.73 23.44
CA ARG A 187 21.63 -7.75 22.48
C ARG A 187 21.44 -8.36 21.08
N GLU A 188 22.43 -9.06 20.61
CA GLU A 188 22.41 -9.65 19.26
C GLU A 188 21.45 -10.86 19.17
N LEU A 189 21.48 -11.74 20.18
CA LEU A 189 20.60 -12.92 20.23
C LEU A 189 19.12 -12.55 20.37
N GLY A 190 18.82 -11.46 21.08
CA GLY A 190 17.44 -11.01 21.24
C GLY A 190 16.78 -10.54 19.95
N GLU A 191 17.55 -10.26 18.91
CA GLU A 191 17.04 -9.92 17.56
C GLU A 191 16.89 -11.16 16.67
N LEU A 192 17.61 -12.24 16.97
CA LEU A 192 17.71 -13.43 16.14
C LEU A 192 16.91 -14.61 16.68
N ASN A 193 17.03 -14.90 17.97
CA ASN A 193 16.31 -16.01 18.61
C ASN A 193 16.08 -15.74 20.11
N ALA A 194 14.83 -15.44 20.47
CA ALA A 194 14.45 -15.09 21.85
C ALA A 194 14.61 -16.28 22.82
N GLU A 195 14.27 -17.50 22.42
CA GLU A 195 14.35 -18.71 23.26
C GLU A 195 15.79 -19.03 23.64
N PHE A 196 16.68 -18.98 22.67
CA PHE A 196 18.12 -19.17 22.92
C PHE A 196 18.67 -18.08 23.85
N GLY A 197 18.30 -16.83 23.65
CA GLY A 197 18.71 -15.71 24.52
C GLY A 197 18.22 -15.88 25.96
N VAL A 198 17.02 -16.41 26.20
CA VAL A 198 16.49 -16.73 27.53
C VAL A 198 17.33 -17.83 28.19
N ARG A 199 17.56 -18.93 27.50
CA ARG A 199 18.39 -20.04 28.02
C ARG A 199 19.82 -19.62 28.35
N PHE A 200 20.42 -18.81 27.47
CA PHE A 200 21.77 -18.28 27.67
C PHE A 200 21.83 -17.32 28.88
N GLY A 201 20.80 -16.46 29.04
CA GLY A 201 20.68 -15.58 30.19
C GLY A 201 20.53 -16.30 31.50
N GLU A 202 19.74 -17.39 31.55
CA GLU A 202 19.57 -18.23 32.71
C GLU A 202 20.89 -18.90 33.17
N ALA A 203 21.61 -19.44 32.22
CA ALA A 203 22.89 -20.10 32.51
C ALA A 203 23.92 -19.12 33.07
N PHE A 204 23.95 -17.86 32.54
CA PHE A 204 24.83 -16.82 33.06
C PHE A 204 24.46 -16.40 34.48
N ASP A 205 23.17 -16.05 34.69
CA ASP A 205 22.69 -15.52 35.98
C ASP A 205 22.89 -16.52 37.12
N ALA A 206 22.66 -17.80 36.85
CA ALA A 206 22.87 -18.88 37.83
C ALA A 206 24.34 -19.10 38.24
N ARG A 207 25.30 -18.70 37.42
CA ARG A 207 26.73 -18.99 37.63
C ARG A 207 27.59 -17.80 38.01
N MET A 208 27.19 -16.59 37.62
CA MET A 208 28.09 -15.43 37.69
C MET A 208 27.76 -14.42 38.82
N GLU A 209 26.56 -14.51 39.42
CA GLU A 209 26.09 -13.60 40.49
C GLU A 209 26.45 -12.12 40.26
N ASP A 210 26.38 -11.67 38.98
CA ASP A 210 26.81 -10.32 38.58
C ASP A 210 25.61 -9.38 38.40
N ALA A 211 25.40 -8.47 39.34
CA ALA A 211 24.29 -7.51 39.35
C ALA A 211 24.15 -6.71 38.06
N ARG A 212 25.22 -6.38 37.31
CA ARG A 212 25.12 -5.65 36.02
C ARG A 212 24.72 -6.57 34.87
N GLY A 213 25.16 -7.85 34.92
CA GLY A 213 24.72 -8.86 33.98
C GLY A 213 23.23 -9.16 34.14
N THR A 214 22.80 -9.36 35.39
CA THR A 214 21.39 -9.55 35.74
C THR A 214 20.50 -8.37 35.27
N ARG A 215 20.92 -7.12 35.44
CA ARG A 215 20.23 -5.95 34.89
C ARG A 215 20.05 -6.05 33.37
N SER A 216 21.10 -6.44 32.66
CA SER A 216 21.06 -6.57 31.17
C SER A 216 20.11 -7.71 30.76
N TYR A 217 20.07 -8.80 31.51
CA TYR A 217 19.16 -9.91 31.27
C TYR A 217 17.70 -9.53 31.54
N ILE A 218 17.42 -8.78 32.60
CA ILE A 218 16.08 -8.25 32.88
C ILE A 218 15.60 -7.34 31.74
N VAL A 219 16.47 -6.47 31.24
CA VAL A 219 16.13 -5.61 30.07
C VAL A 219 15.86 -6.46 28.83
N PHE A 220 16.64 -7.51 28.61
CA PHE A 220 16.44 -8.46 27.53
C PHE A 220 15.09 -9.20 27.63
N LEU A 221 14.80 -9.81 28.80
CA LEU A 221 13.53 -10.52 29.06
C LEU A 221 12.31 -9.61 28.79
N ASN A 222 12.38 -8.37 29.27
CA ASN A 222 11.31 -7.41 28.98
C ASN A 222 11.16 -7.10 27.47
N ARG A 223 12.25 -7.11 26.72
CA ARG A 223 12.25 -6.84 25.27
C ARG A 223 11.65 -8.03 24.50
N VAL A 224 11.97 -9.26 24.87
CA VAL A 224 11.43 -10.48 24.22
C VAL A 224 10.04 -10.88 24.72
N GLY A 225 9.46 -10.11 25.67
CA GLY A 225 8.10 -10.33 26.16
C GLY A 225 7.96 -11.22 27.39
N ASP A 226 9.06 -11.77 27.93
CA ASP A 226 9.05 -12.55 29.18
C ASP A 226 9.12 -11.64 30.42
N THR A 227 8.09 -10.80 30.54
CA THR A 227 7.96 -9.86 31.65
C THR A 227 7.79 -10.54 33.02
N PRO A 228 7.05 -11.66 33.16
CA PRO A 228 6.93 -12.36 34.45
C PRO A 228 8.29 -12.78 35.02
N ARG A 229 9.17 -13.33 34.18
CA ARG A 229 10.49 -13.75 34.60
C ARG A 229 11.40 -12.58 34.96
N ALA A 230 11.32 -11.49 34.21
CA ALA A 230 12.04 -10.25 34.56
C ALA A 230 11.63 -9.70 35.94
N ILE A 231 10.34 -9.78 36.29
CA ILE A 231 9.81 -9.42 37.62
C ILE A 231 10.38 -10.35 38.70
N GLN A 232 10.33 -11.69 38.45
CA GLN A 232 10.85 -12.69 39.38
C GLN A 232 12.33 -12.46 39.75
N LEU A 233 13.17 -12.15 38.75
CA LEU A 233 14.58 -11.83 38.95
C LEU A 233 14.83 -10.59 39.79
N LEU A 234 14.02 -9.55 39.59
CA LEU A 234 14.08 -8.33 40.41
C LEU A 234 13.70 -8.59 41.87
N GLU A 235 12.75 -9.47 42.12
CA GLU A 235 12.26 -9.82 43.46
C GLU A 235 13.25 -10.72 44.24
N GLN A 236 14.17 -11.40 43.57
CA GLN A 236 15.21 -12.22 44.19
C GLN A 236 16.31 -11.39 44.90
N GLY A 237 16.36 -10.06 44.65
CA GLY A 237 17.20 -9.19 45.44
C GLY A 237 18.69 -9.20 45.11
N THR A 238 19.10 -9.70 43.96
CA THR A 238 20.52 -9.77 43.53
C THR A 238 21.12 -8.40 43.12
N ILE A 239 20.31 -7.33 43.06
CA ILE A 239 20.72 -5.99 42.59
C ILE A 239 20.65 -5.02 43.75
N GLU A 240 21.81 -4.43 44.14
CA GLU A 240 21.95 -3.49 45.25
C GLU A 240 21.33 -2.08 45.04
N ASP A 241 21.01 -1.70 43.78
CA ASP A 241 20.44 -0.39 43.44
C ASP A 241 18.92 -0.40 43.64
N GLU A 242 18.50 -0.12 44.89
CA GLU A 242 17.10 -0.14 45.30
C GLU A 242 16.21 0.78 44.45
N ASP A 243 16.70 1.98 44.09
CA ASP A 243 15.92 2.94 43.30
C ASP A 243 15.66 2.45 41.91
N TRP A 244 16.67 1.89 41.26
CA TRP A 244 16.52 1.28 39.91
C TRP A 244 15.61 0.05 39.94
N VAL A 245 15.76 -0.81 40.94
CA VAL A 245 14.92 -1.99 41.15
C VAL A 245 13.47 -1.59 41.35
N ALA A 246 13.18 -0.66 42.24
CA ALA A 246 11.83 -0.19 42.53
C ALA A 246 11.16 0.42 41.30
N ALA A 247 11.86 1.31 40.58
CA ALA A 247 11.36 1.94 39.38
C ALA A 247 11.11 0.93 38.23
N THR A 248 12.03 -0.02 38.06
CA THR A 248 11.92 -1.08 36.99
C THR A 248 10.81 -2.06 37.33
N LEU A 249 10.73 -2.52 38.59
CA LEU A 249 9.69 -3.44 39.05
C LEU A 249 8.29 -2.84 38.90
N SER A 250 8.12 -1.57 39.33
CA SER A 250 6.84 -0.88 39.13
C SER A 250 6.41 -0.82 37.68
N ARG A 251 7.32 -0.49 36.78
CA ARG A 251 7.04 -0.43 35.33
C ARG A 251 6.73 -1.81 34.72
N LEU A 252 7.46 -2.86 35.13
CA LEU A 252 7.22 -4.22 34.62
C LEU A 252 5.90 -4.80 35.13
N ARG A 253 5.56 -4.54 36.41
CA ARG A 253 4.27 -4.95 36.97
C ARG A 253 3.11 -4.26 36.27
N GLU A 254 3.19 -2.94 36.05
CA GLU A 254 2.18 -2.20 35.27
C GLU A 254 2.02 -2.80 33.86
N LYS A 255 3.11 -3.14 33.18
CA LYS A 255 3.10 -3.76 31.87
C LYS A 255 2.45 -5.15 31.90
N GLU A 256 2.81 -5.98 32.88
CA GLU A 256 2.25 -7.34 33.00
C GLU A 256 0.76 -7.32 33.36
N GLU A 257 0.36 -6.42 34.28
CA GLU A 257 -1.05 -6.23 34.62
C GLU A 257 -1.87 -5.78 33.39
N LEU A 258 -1.29 -4.93 32.54
CA LEU A 258 -1.93 -4.51 31.29
C LEU A 258 -2.05 -5.70 30.31
N ARG A 259 -1.01 -6.53 30.20
CA ARG A 259 -1.03 -7.74 29.37
C ARG A 259 -2.09 -8.77 29.85
N MET A 260 -2.20 -8.96 31.14
CA MET A 260 -3.24 -9.81 31.73
C MET A 260 -4.63 -9.27 31.48
N LEU A 261 -4.79 -7.94 31.56
CA LEU A 261 -6.04 -7.28 31.22
C LEU A 261 -6.41 -7.43 29.75
N GLU A 262 -5.45 -7.24 28.83
CA GLU A 262 -5.61 -7.49 27.40
C GLU A 262 -6.09 -8.94 27.16
N ALA A 263 -5.40 -9.93 27.72
CA ALA A 263 -5.77 -11.34 27.57
C ALA A 263 -7.18 -11.65 28.09
N THR A 264 -7.59 -10.99 29.20
CA THR A 264 -8.93 -11.18 29.77
C THR A 264 -10.03 -10.67 28.85
N PHE A 265 -9.79 -9.59 28.11
CA PHE A 265 -10.81 -8.97 27.27
C PHE A 265 -10.79 -9.47 25.83
N THR A 266 -9.66 -9.90 25.27
CA THR A 266 -9.51 -10.23 23.84
C THR A 266 -10.58 -11.20 23.35
N SER A 267 -10.79 -12.33 24.02
CA SER A 267 -11.79 -13.34 23.61
C SER A 267 -13.22 -12.78 23.56
N ASN A 268 -13.59 -11.92 24.52
CA ASN A 268 -14.91 -11.31 24.55
C ASN A 268 -15.06 -10.20 23.52
N LEU A 269 -13.97 -9.48 23.20
CA LEU A 269 -13.94 -8.47 22.14
C LEU A 269 -14.14 -9.12 20.78
N ASP A 270 -13.47 -10.26 20.53
CA ASP A 270 -13.63 -11.03 19.29
C ASP A 270 -15.09 -11.50 19.13
N VAL A 271 -15.69 -12.07 20.17
CA VAL A 271 -17.10 -12.49 20.15
C VAL A 271 -18.06 -11.31 19.95
N ALA A 272 -17.76 -10.15 20.53
CA ALA A 272 -18.56 -8.95 20.34
C ALA A 272 -18.40 -8.42 18.90
N LEU A 273 -17.21 -8.49 18.34
CA LEU A 273 -16.91 -8.08 16.96
C LEU A 273 -17.61 -8.97 15.92
N GLU A 274 -17.69 -10.29 16.14
CA GLU A 274 -18.46 -11.21 15.29
C GLU A 274 -19.95 -10.80 15.16
N ARG A 275 -20.49 -10.10 16.17
CA ARG A 275 -21.85 -9.54 16.16
C ARG A 275 -21.93 -8.14 15.55
N GLY A 276 -20.80 -7.60 15.08
CA GLY A 276 -20.67 -6.30 14.44
C GLY A 276 -20.18 -5.18 15.36
N LEU A 277 -19.72 -4.09 14.74
CA LEU A 277 -19.13 -2.93 15.44
C LEU A 277 -20.04 -2.31 16.51
N PRO A 278 -21.38 -2.19 16.35
CA PRO A 278 -22.25 -1.68 17.42
C PRO A 278 -22.21 -2.55 18.68
N SER A 279 -22.16 -3.88 18.54
CA SER A 279 -22.05 -4.81 19.68
C SER A 279 -20.70 -4.72 20.35
N LEU A 280 -19.63 -4.56 19.56
CA LEU A 280 -18.28 -4.33 20.05
C LEU A 280 -18.22 -3.04 20.90
N GLN A 281 -18.73 -1.93 20.37
CA GLN A 281 -18.77 -0.66 21.09
C GLN A 281 -19.57 -0.77 22.39
N ALA A 282 -20.77 -1.33 22.34
CA ALA A 282 -21.62 -1.49 23.53
C ALA A 282 -20.93 -2.32 24.61
N TYR A 283 -20.23 -3.39 24.23
CA TYR A 283 -19.43 -4.20 25.16
C TYR A 283 -18.29 -3.42 25.80
N MET A 284 -17.53 -2.68 25.00
CA MET A 284 -16.43 -1.85 25.48
C MET A 284 -16.91 -0.75 26.43
N ASP A 285 -17.99 -0.04 26.07
CA ASP A 285 -18.58 1.03 26.89
C ASP A 285 -19.08 0.51 28.24
N ALA A 286 -19.74 -0.65 28.26
CA ALA A 286 -20.17 -1.30 29.50
C ALA A 286 -18.99 -1.66 30.39
N ALA A 287 -18.00 -2.36 29.84
CA ALA A 287 -16.80 -2.76 30.58
C ALA A 287 -16.00 -1.54 31.11
N TYR A 288 -15.90 -0.47 30.32
CA TYR A 288 -15.24 0.77 30.71
C TYR A 288 -15.98 1.48 31.83
N SER A 289 -17.33 1.55 31.78
CA SER A 289 -18.13 2.23 32.79
C SER A 289 -18.01 1.61 34.18
N GLU A 290 -17.93 0.27 34.24
CA GLU A 290 -17.86 -0.51 35.48
C GLU A 290 -16.45 -0.58 36.09
N SER A 291 -15.42 -0.26 35.31
CA SER A 291 -14.02 -0.43 35.74
C SER A 291 -13.50 0.75 36.55
N SER A 292 -12.72 0.44 37.59
CA SER A 292 -11.85 1.41 38.28
C SER A 292 -10.54 1.68 37.52
N ARG A 293 -10.13 0.79 36.57
CA ARG A 293 -8.91 0.88 35.77
C ARG A 293 -9.17 1.50 34.39
N LYS A 294 -9.80 2.65 34.35
CA LYS A 294 -10.27 3.30 33.11
C LYS A 294 -9.13 3.58 32.10
N LYS A 295 -7.97 4.08 32.58
CA LYS A 295 -6.78 4.32 31.74
C LYS A 295 -6.36 3.04 31.00
N ASP A 296 -6.25 1.94 31.71
CA ASP A 296 -5.72 0.69 31.19
C ASP A 296 -6.71 0.06 30.20
N LEU A 297 -8.00 0.08 30.53
CA LEU A 297 -9.04 -0.41 29.61
C LEU A 297 -9.12 0.42 28.33
N ALA A 298 -9.08 1.75 28.43
CA ALA A 298 -9.05 2.59 27.23
C ALA A 298 -7.86 2.25 26.32
N LEU A 299 -6.68 1.97 26.93
CA LEU A 299 -5.50 1.54 26.16
C LEU A 299 -5.67 0.16 25.53
N VAL A 300 -6.25 -0.81 26.23
CA VAL A 300 -6.58 -2.14 25.70
C VAL A 300 -7.53 -2.03 24.50
N PHE A 301 -8.61 -1.28 24.66
CA PHE A 301 -9.61 -1.10 23.61
C PHE A 301 -9.05 -0.34 22.40
N PHE A 302 -8.27 0.71 22.63
CA PHE A 302 -7.57 1.40 21.55
C PHE A 302 -6.63 0.47 20.78
N ARG A 303 -5.85 -0.38 21.46
CA ARG A 303 -4.95 -1.35 20.83
C ARG A 303 -5.68 -2.42 20.06
N PHE A 304 -6.89 -2.77 20.46
CA PHE A 304 -7.74 -3.71 19.75
C PHE A 304 -8.33 -3.07 18.47
N VAL A 305 -8.85 -1.86 18.56
CA VAL A 305 -9.50 -1.16 17.44
C VAL A 305 -8.50 -0.63 16.40
N HIS A 306 -7.35 -0.11 16.85
CA HIS A 306 -6.43 0.61 15.97
C HIS A 306 -5.84 -0.22 14.81
N PRO A 307 -5.48 -1.51 14.95
CA PRO A 307 -5.05 -2.34 13.83
C PRO A 307 -6.15 -2.47 12.77
N MET A 308 -7.39 -2.72 13.18
CA MET A 308 -8.56 -2.80 12.30
C MET A 308 -8.77 -1.48 11.53
N TYR A 309 -8.73 -0.35 12.25
CA TYR A 309 -8.80 0.97 11.64
C TYR A 309 -7.65 1.23 10.64
N LYS A 310 -6.44 0.78 10.94
CA LYS A 310 -5.28 0.94 10.05
C LYS A 310 -5.46 0.18 8.75
N GLU A 311 -6.09 -0.97 8.79
CA GLU A 311 -6.35 -1.82 7.64
C GLU A 311 -7.52 -1.28 6.80
N GLU A 312 -8.68 -1.04 7.40
CA GLU A 312 -9.91 -0.69 6.67
C GLU A 312 -10.12 0.82 6.50
N ARG A 313 -9.71 1.63 7.49
CA ARG A 313 -9.93 3.09 7.54
C ARG A 313 -11.39 3.51 7.34
N SER A 314 -12.34 2.70 7.80
CA SER A 314 -13.75 3.06 7.76
C SER A 314 -14.10 4.19 8.74
N GLU A 315 -15.21 4.87 8.49
CA GLU A 315 -15.72 5.93 9.36
C GLU A 315 -16.01 5.41 10.77
N ALA A 316 -16.62 4.24 10.88
CA ALA A 316 -16.99 3.63 12.16
C ALA A 316 -15.75 3.30 13.00
N LEU A 317 -14.74 2.68 12.40
CA LEU A 317 -13.47 2.37 13.08
C LEU A 317 -12.67 3.62 13.44
N ALA A 318 -12.72 4.67 12.60
CA ALA A 318 -12.11 5.96 12.93
C ALA A 318 -12.76 6.58 14.18
N LYS A 319 -14.09 6.57 14.26
CA LYS A 319 -14.84 7.06 15.45
C LYS A 319 -14.49 6.28 16.71
N LEU A 320 -14.40 4.94 16.62
CA LEU A 320 -13.98 4.10 17.74
C LEU A 320 -12.53 4.40 18.18
N ALA A 321 -11.60 4.53 17.22
CA ALA A 321 -10.21 4.85 17.52
C ALA A 321 -10.05 6.25 18.18
N ILE A 322 -10.84 7.24 17.75
CA ILE A 322 -10.91 8.55 18.37
C ILE A 322 -11.45 8.43 19.79
N HIS A 323 -12.60 7.79 19.97
CA HIS A 323 -13.24 7.67 21.28
C HIS A 323 -12.30 7.06 22.33
N TRP A 324 -11.68 5.91 22.04
CA TRP A 324 -10.76 5.27 22.97
C TRP A 324 -9.44 6.02 23.13
N GLY A 325 -8.98 6.71 22.08
CA GLY A 325 -7.83 7.60 22.17
C GLY A 325 -8.07 8.79 23.10
N GLU A 326 -9.22 9.43 23.01
CA GLU A 326 -9.62 10.53 23.89
C GLU A 326 -9.79 10.07 25.34
N CYS A 327 -10.39 8.90 25.57
CA CYS A 327 -10.44 8.30 26.91
C CYS A 327 -9.05 8.08 27.53
N ILE A 328 -8.04 7.76 26.71
CA ILE A 328 -6.65 7.68 27.20
C ILE A 328 -6.13 9.06 27.58
N PHE A 329 -6.41 10.10 26.76
CA PHE A 329 -5.93 11.48 27.01
C PHE A 329 -6.46 12.06 28.32
N GLU A 330 -7.69 11.69 28.72
CA GLU A 330 -8.27 12.13 30.00
C GLU A 330 -7.50 11.62 31.23
N HIS A 331 -6.82 10.48 31.10
CA HIS A 331 -6.24 9.78 32.25
C HIS A 331 -4.71 9.73 32.27
N ALA A 332 -4.04 10.05 31.16
CA ALA A 332 -2.59 9.92 31.10
C ALA A 332 -1.93 10.85 30.08
N LYS A 333 -0.67 11.21 30.35
CA LYS A 333 0.21 11.74 29.30
C LYS A 333 0.57 10.60 28.35
N VAL A 334 0.33 10.81 27.05
CA VAL A 334 0.46 9.77 26.04
C VAL A 334 1.78 9.83 25.28
N SER A 335 2.08 8.73 24.57
CA SER A 335 3.18 8.71 23.60
C SER A 335 2.80 9.47 22.32
N ASN A 336 3.79 10.02 21.63
CA ASN A 336 3.61 10.63 20.31
C ASN A 336 2.87 9.70 19.33
N THR A 337 3.05 8.38 19.45
CA THR A 337 2.42 7.38 18.59
C THR A 337 0.89 7.41 18.73
N ILE A 338 0.36 7.44 19.94
CA ILE A 338 -1.10 7.49 20.16
C ILE A 338 -1.66 8.83 19.65
N ALA A 339 -1.01 9.94 19.98
CA ALA A 339 -1.43 11.26 19.47
C ALA A 339 -1.49 11.30 17.93
N ILE A 340 -0.49 10.73 17.24
CA ILE A 340 -0.47 10.63 15.78
C ILE A 340 -1.60 9.75 15.27
N HIS A 341 -1.87 8.61 15.90
CA HIS A 341 -2.91 7.70 15.46
C HIS A 341 -4.32 8.30 15.58
N VAL A 342 -4.60 8.97 16.70
CA VAL A 342 -5.88 9.67 16.91
C VAL A 342 -6.01 10.84 15.92
N SER A 343 -4.95 11.62 15.74
CA SER A 343 -4.93 12.68 14.71
C SER A 343 -5.21 12.14 13.31
N ASN A 344 -4.61 10.99 12.93
CA ASN A 344 -4.89 10.37 11.64
C ASN A 344 -6.36 9.89 11.52
N ALA A 345 -6.98 9.45 12.62
CA ALA A 345 -8.38 9.07 12.63
C ALA A 345 -9.29 10.30 12.41
N TYR A 346 -8.98 11.45 13.01
CA TYR A 346 -9.66 12.72 12.72
C TYR A 346 -9.50 13.15 11.26
N ILE A 347 -8.31 12.98 10.66
CA ILE A 347 -8.08 13.24 9.21
C ILE A 347 -8.95 12.33 8.35
N THR A 348 -9.15 11.06 8.76
CA THR A 348 -10.04 10.14 8.06
C THR A 348 -11.49 10.65 8.08
N LEU A 349 -11.95 11.25 9.18
CA LEU A 349 -13.25 11.90 9.25
C LEU A 349 -13.29 13.29 8.58
N GLY A 350 -12.12 13.83 8.19
CA GLY A 350 -12.00 15.16 7.58
C GLY A 350 -11.93 16.33 8.57
N ASP A 351 -11.90 16.08 9.88
CA ASP A 351 -11.75 17.12 10.90
C ASP A 351 -10.28 17.50 11.09
N ILE A 352 -9.79 18.40 10.23
CA ILE A 352 -8.41 18.89 10.28
C ILE A 352 -8.14 19.66 11.57
N HIS A 353 -9.12 20.41 12.08
CA HIS A 353 -8.96 21.19 13.29
C HIS A 353 -8.77 20.30 14.53
N ALA A 354 -9.59 19.24 14.68
CA ALA A 354 -9.44 18.29 15.77
C ALA A 354 -8.11 17.52 15.65
N ALA A 355 -7.73 17.11 14.44
CA ALA A 355 -6.45 16.46 14.19
C ALA A 355 -5.26 17.33 14.66
N LEU A 356 -5.29 18.62 14.32
CA LEU A 356 -4.26 19.59 14.72
C LEU A 356 -4.25 19.81 16.24
N ARG A 357 -5.42 20.06 16.84
CA ARG A 357 -5.55 20.22 18.30
C ARG A 357 -4.99 19.02 19.05
N THR A 358 -5.26 17.80 18.59
CA THR A 358 -4.75 16.57 19.19
C THR A 358 -3.22 16.53 19.22
N LEU A 359 -2.55 16.86 18.10
CA LEU A 359 -1.09 16.88 18.05
C LEU A 359 -0.49 18.00 18.90
N MET A 360 -1.10 19.18 18.91
CA MET A 360 -0.64 20.32 19.74
C MET A 360 -0.79 20.06 21.23
N ALA A 361 -1.90 19.42 21.65
CA ALA A 361 -2.18 19.15 23.06
C ALA A 361 -1.40 17.95 23.60
N HIS A 362 -1.22 16.90 22.83
CA HIS A 362 -0.74 15.60 23.29
C HIS A 362 0.58 15.15 22.64
N GLY A 363 1.01 15.76 21.54
CA GLY A 363 2.31 15.49 20.92
C GLY A 363 3.46 16.22 21.61
N SER A 364 4.65 15.63 21.59
CA SER A 364 5.85 16.30 22.12
C SER A 364 6.31 17.42 21.18
N PRO A 365 6.44 18.67 21.66
CA PRO A 365 6.89 19.79 20.83
C PRO A 365 8.32 19.64 20.30
N ASN A 366 9.13 18.79 20.91
CA ASN A 366 10.51 18.52 20.50
C ASN A 366 10.61 17.36 19.48
N SER A 367 9.50 16.77 19.09
CA SER A 367 9.49 15.67 18.10
C SER A 367 9.37 16.23 16.69
N GLU A 368 10.40 16.05 15.85
CA GLU A 368 10.39 16.43 14.44
C GLU A 368 9.17 15.83 13.70
N LYS A 369 8.85 14.57 13.96
CA LYS A 369 7.69 13.89 13.37
C LYS A 369 6.35 14.56 13.74
N ILE A 370 6.22 15.06 14.98
CA ILE A 370 5.02 15.80 15.40
C ILE A 370 4.97 17.15 14.70
N GLN A 371 6.07 17.90 14.69
CA GLN A 371 6.15 19.21 14.04
C GLN A 371 5.89 19.14 12.54
N ASP A 372 6.41 18.11 11.89
CA ASP A 372 6.15 17.87 10.47
C ASP A 372 4.66 17.66 10.20
N LYS A 373 3.98 16.82 11.01
CA LYS A 373 2.52 16.61 10.88
C LYS A 373 1.69 17.85 11.19
N ILE A 374 2.06 18.62 12.22
CA ILE A 374 1.42 19.91 12.54
C ILE A 374 1.51 20.83 11.34
N SER A 375 2.70 21.03 10.80
CA SER A 375 2.91 21.90 9.63
C SER A 375 2.14 21.41 8.39
N GLY A 376 1.98 20.08 8.22
CA GLY A 376 1.13 19.53 7.15
C GLY A 376 -0.35 19.89 7.33
N LEU A 377 -0.88 19.80 8.56
CA LEU A 377 -2.28 20.14 8.86
C LEU A 377 -2.53 21.66 8.76
N GLU A 378 -1.59 22.49 9.22
CA GLU A 378 -1.64 23.96 9.04
C GLU A 378 -1.68 24.33 7.56
N GLY A 379 -0.90 23.63 6.72
CA GLY A 379 -0.96 23.79 5.27
C GLY A 379 -2.32 23.44 4.66
N LEU A 380 -3.00 22.39 5.16
CA LEU A 380 -4.36 22.07 4.71
C LEU A 380 -5.37 23.14 5.13
N LEU A 381 -5.22 23.71 6.34
CA LEU A 381 -6.06 24.83 6.79
C LEU A 381 -5.81 26.10 5.98
N ASP A 382 -4.57 26.40 5.61
CA ASP A 382 -4.26 27.50 4.71
C ASP A 382 -4.96 27.35 3.33
N PHE A 383 -4.99 26.14 2.78
CA PHE A 383 -5.77 25.87 1.56
C PHE A 383 -7.28 26.03 1.78
N HIS A 384 -7.79 25.62 2.94
CA HIS A 384 -9.19 25.83 3.29
C HIS A 384 -9.55 27.33 3.40
N GLU A 385 -8.69 28.13 4.05
CA GLU A 385 -8.95 29.56 4.24
C GLU A 385 -8.70 30.40 3.00
N HIS A 386 -7.60 30.16 2.32
CA HIS A 386 -7.09 31.04 1.27
C HIS A 386 -7.14 30.44 -0.14
N GLY A 387 -7.37 29.12 -0.27
CA GLY A 387 -7.27 28.40 -1.54
C GLY A 387 -5.81 28.16 -1.97
N PHE A 388 -5.65 27.67 -3.18
CA PHE A 388 -4.34 27.42 -3.77
C PHE A 388 -3.68 28.71 -4.23
N LYS A 389 -2.39 28.86 -3.93
CA LYS A 389 -1.54 29.95 -4.43
C LYS A 389 -0.37 29.34 -5.20
N PRO A 390 -0.17 29.74 -6.48
CA PRO A 390 0.94 29.24 -7.27
C PRO A 390 2.30 29.55 -6.61
N ALA A 391 3.19 28.58 -6.62
CA ALA A 391 4.58 28.80 -6.24
C ALA A 391 5.32 29.62 -7.33
N PRO A 392 6.39 30.35 -6.95
CA PRO A 392 7.24 31.02 -7.93
C PRO A 392 7.83 30.02 -8.91
N LEU A 393 7.70 30.30 -10.19
CA LEU A 393 8.28 29.49 -11.27
C LEU A 393 9.49 30.17 -11.91
N PRO A 394 10.43 29.41 -12.52
CA PRO A 394 11.55 29.96 -13.27
C PRO A 394 11.07 30.88 -14.38
N LYS A 395 11.87 31.88 -14.73
CA LYS A 395 11.53 32.81 -15.81
C LYS A 395 11.31 32.04 -17.12
N VAL A 396 10.26 32.43 -17.85
CA VAL A 396 9.99 31.91 -19.20
C VAL A 396 11.20 32.24 -20.11
N PRO A 397 11.75 31.25 -20.83
CA PRO A 397 12.83 31.50 -21.79
C PRO A 397 12.42 32.55 -22.83
N LYS A 398 13.35 33.44 -23.20
CA LYS A 398 13.07 34.55 -24.15
C LYS A 398 12.67 34.04 -25.54
N ASP A 399 13.12 32.85 -25.90
CA ASP A 399 12.87 32.20 -27.19
C ASP A 399 11.69 31.20 -27.11
N PHE A 400 10.98 31.15 -25.99
CA PHE A 400 9.81 30.29 -25.85
C PHE A 400 8.72 30.71 -26.87
N THR A 401 8.43 29.82 -27.79
CA THR A 401 7.38 29.97 -28.78
C THR A 401 6.56 28.68 -28.81
N PRO A 402 5.25 28.72 -28.54
CA PRO A 402 4.39 27.56 -28.64
C PRO A 402 4.38 26.98 -30.06
N VAL A 403 4.37 25.65 -30.14
CA VAL A 403 4.14 24.91 -31.39
C VAL A 403 2.63 24.89 -31.65
N PRO A 404 2.15 25.40 -32.79
CA PRO A 404 0.74 25.38 -33.14
C PRO A 404 0.16 23.94 -33.09
N ASN A 405 -1.08 23.83 -32.67
CA ASN A 405 -1.78 22.52 -32.56
C ASN A 405 -1.09 21.47 -31.70
N ARG A 406 -0.17 21.86 -30.80
CA ARG A 406 0.40 20.95 -29.82
C ARG A 406 -0.33 21.11 -28.49
N ILE A 407 -0.80 19.99 -27.93
CA ILE A 407 -1.49 19.91 -26.65
C ILE A 407 -0.67 19.11 -25.63
N VAL A 408 -0.54 19.65 -24.43
CA VAL A 408 -0.11 18.88 -23.25
C VAL A 408 -1.34 18.51 -22.44
N TYR A 409 -1.60 17.20 -22.33
CA TYR A 409 -2.72 16.66 -21.60
C TYR A 409 -2.27 16.07 -20.26
N VAL A 410 -2.69 16.73 -19.17
CA VAL A 410 -2.23 16.42 -17.81
C VAL A 410 -3.18 15.43 -17.15
N LEU A 411 -2.66 14.26 -16.74
CA LEU A 411 -3.42 13.15 -16.20
C LEU A 411 -3.00 12.78 -14.78
N HIS A 412 -3.98 12.35 -13.98
CA HIS A 412 -3.73 11.80 -12.64
C HIS A 412 -3.14 10.38 -12.69
N ASN A 413 -3.66 9.53 -13.56
CA ASN A 413 -3.14 8.20 -13.87
C ASN A 413 -3.35 7.89 -15.37
N SER A 414 -2.66 6.89 -15.90
CA SER A 414 -2.72 6.57 -17.32
C SER A 414 -2.27 5.13 -17.61
N LEU A 415 -2.48 4.70 -18.86
CA LEU A 415 -1.85 3.52 -19.43
C LEU A 415 -0.30 3.63 -19.33
N PRO A 416 0.41 2.48 -19.31
CA PRO A 416 -0.09 1.11 -19.21
C PRO A 416 -0.37 0.69 -17.75
N PHE A 417 -0.07 1.53 -16.76
CA PHE A 417 -0.10 1.20 -15.33
C PHE A 417 -1.50 1.22 -14.72
N ASN A 418 -2.45 1.83 -15.40
CA ASN A 418 -3.86 1.84 -15.01
C ASN A 418 -4.71 1.77 -16.27
N SER A 419 -5.60 0.77 -16.34
CA SER A 419 -6.56 0.55 -17.44
C SER A 419 -8.01 0.83 -17.04
N GLY A 420 -8.25 1.42 -15.87
CA GLY A 420 -9.60 1.80 -15.44
C GLY A 420 -10.21 2.91 -16.29
N GLY A 421 -11.52 3.14 -16.15
CA GLY A 421 -12.29 4.06 -17.00
C GLY A 421 -11.71 5.46 -17.18
N TYR A 422 -11.06 6.01 -16.15
CA TYR A 422 -10.37 7.30 -16.26
C TYR A 422 -9.23 7.27 -17.29
N ALA A 423 -8.38 6.23 -17.26
CA ALA A 423 -7.23 6.10 -18.15
C ALA A 423 -7.66 5.70 -19.57
N ALA A 424 -8.62 4.77 -19.69
CA ALA A 424 -9.17 4.35 -20.99
C ALA A 424 -9.83 5.52 -21.73
N ARG A 425 -10.70 6.29 -21.02
CA ARG A 425 -11.30 7.52 -21.59
C ARG A 425 -10.24 8.52 -22.03
N ALA A 426 -9.23 8.76 -21.20
CA ALA A 426 -8.17 9.70 -21.54
C ALA A 426 -7.44 9.28 -22.82
N HIS A 427 -7.12 8.01 -22.94
CA HIS A 427 -6.42 7.46 -24.09
C HIS A 427 -7.27 7.58 -25.38
N GLY A 428 -8.53 7.13 -25.34
CA GLY A 428 -9.45 7.24 -26.48
C GLY A 428 -9.67 8.69 -26.92
N LEU A 429 -9.86 9.61 -25.96
CA LEU A 429 -10.01 11.03 -26.26
C LEU A 429 -8.76 11.61 -26.94
N MET A 430 -7.56 11.27 -26.47
CA MET A 430 -6.30 11.75 -27.05
C MET A 430 -6.03 11.17 -28.44
N ARG A 431 -6.40 9.92 -28.70
CA ARG A 431 -6.38 9.37 -30.04
C ARG A 431 -7.29 10.17 -30.99
N GLY A 432 -8.54 10.40 -30.59
CA GLY A 432 -9.45 11.22 -31.41
C GLY A 432 -8.95 12.64 -31.67
N VAL A 433 -8.31 13.28 -30.68
CA VAL A 433 -7.68 14.60 -30.85
C VAL A 433 -6.49 14.54 -31.82
N ALA A 434 -5.69 13.47 -31.77
CA ALA A 434 -4.59 13.24 -32.71
C ALA A 434 -5.09 13.02 -34.15
N GLU A 435 -6.18 12.27 -34.33
CA GLU A 435 -6.85 12.06 -35.62
C GLU A 435 -7.37 13.38 -36.25
N LEU A 436 -7.69 14.38 -35.41
CA LEU A 436 -8.01 15.74 -35.86
C LEU A 436 -6.78 16.59 -36.23
N GLY A 437 -5.58 16.01 -36.22
CA GLY A 437 -4.34 16.66 -36.65
C GLY A 437 -3.61 17.43 -35.53
N TRP A 438 -3.94 17.19 -34.28
CA TRP A 438 -3.19 17.74 -33.15
C TRP A 438 -1.98 16.88 -32.78
N ASP A 439 -0.91 17.52 -32.38
CA ASP A 439 0.28 16.88 -31.82
C ASP A 439 0.09 16.71 -30.30
N VAL A 440 -0.21 15.47 -29.88
CA VAL A 440 -0.69 15.17 -28.53
C VAL A 440 0.42 14.61 -27.66
N HIS A 441 0.69 15.26 -26.54
CA HIS A 441 1.60 14.81 -25.50
C HIS A 441 0.86 14.69 -24.18
N VAL A 442 0.86 13.48 -23.62
CA VAL A 442 0.33 13.23 -22.27
C VAL A 442 1.43 13.40 -21.24
N VAL A 443 1.16 14.13 -20.17
CA VAL A 443 2.05 14.27 -19.01
C VAL A 443 1.31 13.81 -17.78
N THR A 444 1.85 12.81 -17.05
CA THR A 444 1.23 12.39 -15.81
C THR A 444 1.66 13.28 -14.64
N ARG A 445 0.86 13.32 -13.59
CA ARG A 445 1.21 14.02 -12.35
C ARG A 445 2.58 13.59 -11.81
N ALA A 446 3.21 14.48 -11.03
CA ALA A 446 4.51 14.18 -10.42
C ALA A 446 4.46 12.94 -9.52
N GLY A 447 5.47 12.09 -9.65
CA GLY A 447 5.63 10.85 -8.91
C GLY A 447 4.89 9.62 -9.47
N TYR A 448 3.97 9.77 -10.43
CA TYR A 448 3.27 8.62 -11.03
C TYR A 448 4.14 7.92 -12.10
N PRO A 449 4.20 6.57 -12.10
CA PRO A 449 3.46 5.59 -11.29
C PRO A 449 4.18 5.15 -9.99
N HIS A 450 5.34 5.68 -9.66
CA HIS A 450 6.17 5.27 -8.52
C HIS A 450 5.41 5.36 -7.18
N ASP A 451 4.64 6.42 -7.00
CA ASP A 451 3.84 6.63 -5.78
C ASP A 451 2.71 5.62 -5.59
N ARG A 452 2.46 4.76 -6.58
CA ARG A 452 1.51 3.63 -6.50
C ARG A 452 2.21 2.31 -6.17
N GLY A 453 3.49 2.35 -5.83
CA GLY A 453 4.29 1.16 -5.59
C GLY A 453 4.65 0.38 -6.86
N ILE A 454 4.42 0.98 -8.04
CA ILE A 454 4.79 0.39 -9.32
C ILE A 454 6.20 0.88 -9.62
N LEU A 455 7.18 0.12 -9.14
CA LEU A 455 8.61 0.40 -9.30
C LEU A 455 9.21 -0.68 -10.21
N PRO A 456 9.50 -0.42 -11.47
CA PRO A 456 10.31 -1.34 -12.26
C PRO A 456 11.75 -1.26 -11.79
N GLU A 457 12.41 -2.42 -11.70
CA GLU A 457 13.79 -2.51 -11.26
C GLU A 457 14.79 -1.81 -12.21
N ASP A 458 14.42 -1.64 -13.47
CA ASP A 458 15.25 -1.01 -14.52
C ASP A 458 14.94 0.48 -14.78
N GLY A 459 14.07 1.08 -13.97
CA GLY A 459 13.57 2.44 -14.19
C GLY A 459 12.55 2.48 -15.33
N HIS A 460 11.44 3.21 -15.15
CA HIS A 460 10.55 3.50 -16.26
C HIS A 460 11.24 4.45 -17.24
N PRO A 461 11.03 4.27 -18.55
CA PRO A 461 11.44 5.30 -19.48
C PRO A 461 10.68 6.61 -19.16
N ASP A 462 11.38 7.73 -19.24
CA ASP A 462 10.78 9.07 -19.07
C ASP A 462 9.65 9.33 -20.09
N MET A 463 9.61 8.52 -21.15
CA MET A 463 8.66 8.64 -22.25
C MET A 463 8.28 7.26 -22.80
N GLU A 464 6.98 7.04 -23.03
CA GLU A 464 6.40 5.83 -23.61
C GLU A 464 5.48 6.19 -24.78
N LEU A 465 5.55 5.43 -25.86
CA LEU A 465 4.63 5.55 -26.99
C LEU A 465 3.60 4.42 -26.92
N ILE A 466 2.31 4.77 -26.80
CA ILE A 466 1.19 3.82 -26.73
C ILE A 466 0.16 4.24 -27.77
N ASP A 467 -0.11 3.38 -28.75
CA ASP A 467 -1.06 3.61 -29.84
C ASP A 467 -0.91 4.98 -30.53
N GLY A 468 0.35 5.40 -30.75
CA GLY A 468 0.67 6.67 -31.39
C GLY A 468 0.65 7.90 -30.46
N ILE A 469 0.26 7.75 -29.19
CA ILE A 469 0.24 8.82 -28.19
C ILE A 469 1.47 8.75 -27.31
N THR A 470 2.17 9.88 -27.16
CA THR A 470 3.37 9.98 -26.33
C THR A 470 3.04 10.32 -24.88
N TYR A 471 3.43 9.45 -23.95
CA TYR A 471 3.26 9.61 -22.50
C TYR A 471 4.58 9.99 -21.85
N HIS A 472 4.64 11.16 -21.21
CA HIS A 472 5.77 11.67 -20.45
C HIS A 472 5.56 11.43 -18.95
N ARG A 473 6.62 11.05 -18.24
CA ARG A 473 6.61 10.79 -16.80
C ARG A 473 7.44 11.84 -16.06
N MET A 474 7.05 12.16 -14.85
CA MET A 474 7.76 13.07 -13.96
C MET A 474 8.07 12.34 -12.65
N TYR A 475 9.27 11.75 -12.57
CA TYR A 475 9.67 10.83 -11.50
C TYR A 475 10.35 11.50 -10.30
N GLU A 476 10.58 12.78 -10.32
CA GLU A 476 11.40 13.51 -9.36
C GLU A 476 10.80 13.61 -7.96
N LEU A 477 9.72 12.92 -7.70
CA LEU A 477 9.13 12.68 -6.38
C LEU A 477 9.34 11.20 -6.02
N GLU A 478 10.33 10.94 -5.15
CA GLU A 478 10.55 9.59 -4.61
C GLU A 478 9.42 9.18 -3.65
N GLU A 479 8.77 10.16 -3.01
CA GLU A 479 7.66 9.97 -2.07
C GLU A 479 6.32 10.19 -2.76
N GLY A 480 5.34 9.31 -2.48
CA GLY A 480 3.99 9.45 -3.01
C GLY A 480 3.31 10.75 -2.55
N TYR A 481 2.44 11.32 -3.38
CA TYR A 481 1.74 12.58 -3.06
C TYR A 481 0.95 12.49 -1.73
N GLY A 482 0.52 11.31 -1.32
CA GLY A 482 -0.11 11.06 -0.01
C GLY A 482 0.85 11.03 1.19
N GLN A 483 2.17 11.05 0.94
CA GLN A 483 3.23 11.02 1.96
C GLN A 483 3.90 12.38 2.13
N VAL A 484 3.89 13.19 1.08
CA VAL A 484 4.43 14.56 1.07
C VAL A 484 3.37 15.56 1.52
N ARG A 485 3.75 16.63 2.19
CA ARG A 485 2.83 17.74 2.48
C ARG A 485 2.27 18.29 1.17
N LEU A 486 0.96 18.50 1.12
CA LEU A 486 0.26 18.91 -0.09
C LEU A 486 0.84 20.19 -0.73
N GLN A 487 1.24 21.18 0.12
CA GLN A 487 1.88 22.39 -0.34
C GLN A 487 3.20 22.08 -1.09
N ARG A 488 4.05 21.25 -0.49
CA ARG A 488 5.32 20.84 -1.12
C ARG A 488 5.08 20.06 -2.40
N TYR A 489 4.05 19.20 -2.41
CA TYR A 489 3.65 18.47 -3.62
C TYR A 489 3.31 19.43 -4.76
N PHE A 490 2.50 20.46 -4.49
CA PHE A 490 2.15 21.46 -5.50
C PHE A 490 3.37 22.21 -6.03
N GLU A 491 4.29 22.63 -5.17
CA GLU A 491 5.54 23.30 -5.57
C GLU A 491 6.36 22.46 -6.54
N VAL A 492 6.60 21.19 -6.19
CA VAL A 492 7.36 20.24 -7.03
C VAL A 492 6.63 19.98 -8.33
N TYR A 493 5.33 19.70 -8.27
CA TYR A 493 4.52 19.42 -9.45
C TYR A 493 4.49 20.59 -10.46
N GLN A 494 4.27 21.82 -9.96
CA GLN A 494 4.32 23.02 -10.82
C GLN A 494 5.69 23.17 -11.48
N HIS A 495 6.77 22.99 -10.74
CA HIS A 495 8.13 23.14 -11.26
C HIS A 495 8.42 22.14 -12.39
N HIS A 496 8.08 20.87 -12.20
CA HIS A 496 8.32 19.83 -13.19
C HIS A 496 7.39 19.94 -14.40
N LEU A 497 6.13 20.31 -14.21
CA LEU A 497 5.24 20.58 -15.33
C LEU A 497 5.73 21.81 -16.13
N ALA A 498 6.20 22.87 -15.47
CA ALA A 498 6.77 24.02 -16.15
C ALA A 498 8.02 23.64 -16.98
N LYS A 499 8.88 22.76 -16.45
CA LYS A 499 10.01 22.21 -17.20
C LYS A 499 9.57 21.44 -18.45
N LYS A 500 8.53 20.60 -18.33
CA LYS A 500 7.95 19.88 -19.47
C LYS A 500 7.30 20.83 -20.49
N VAL A 501 6.68 21.91 -20.04
CA VAL A 501 6.13 22.94 -20.96
C VAL A 501 7.23 23.64 -21.74
N VAL A 502 8.39 23.94 -21.14
CA VAL A 502 9.56 24.49 -21.87
C VAL A 502 10.07 23.49 -22.92
N GLU A 503 10.12 22.22 -22.57
CA GLU A 503 10.59 21.15 -23.46
C GLU A 503 9.64 20.94 -24.65
N LEU A 504 8.33 20.79 -24.35
CA LEU A 504 7.31 20.43 -25.34
C LEU A 504 6.73 21.61 -26.09
N ARG A 505 6.78 22.83 -25.54
CA ARG A 505 6.25 24.06 -26.10
C ARG A 505 4.81 23.94 -26.60
N PRO A 506 3.85 23.48 -25.75
CA PRO A 506 2.46 23.34 -26.18
C PRO A 506 1.80 24.68 -26.51
N SER A 507 0.75 24.65 -27.33
CA SER A 507 -0.14 25.80 -27.55
C SER A 507 -1.32 25.85 -26.58
N VAL A 508 -1.59 24.74 -25.89
CA VAL A 508 -2.64 24.62 -24.86
C VAL A 508 -2.28 23.57 -23.83
N ILE A 509 -2.65 23.80 -22.57
CA ILE A 509 -2.56 22.80 -21.49
C ILE A 509 -3.98 22.35 -21.16
N HIS A 510 -4.25 21.04 -21.28
CA HIS A 510 -5.53 20.45 -20.92
C HIS A 510 -5.34 19.54 -19.70
N ALA A 511 -5.90 19.89 -18.56
CA ALA A 511 -5.84 19.12 -17.33
C ALA A 511 -7.15 18.37 -17.10
N ALA A 512 -7.06 17.05 -16.97
CA ALA A 512 -8.21 16.25 -16.55
C ALA A 512 -8.27 16.16 -15.02
N SER A 513 -9.49 16.21 -14.45
CA SER A 513 -9.68 16.18 -12.99
C SER A 513 -8.76 15.13 -12.32
N ASN A 514 -8.27 15.42 -11.16
CA ASN A 514 -8.90 16.26 -10.11
C ASN A 514 -8.28 17.68 -10.05
N HIS A 515 -8.73 18.44 -9.05
CA HIS A 515 -8.24 19.80 -8.76
C HIS A 515 -6.72 19.94 -8.68
N LEU A 516 -5.98 18.90 -8.29
CA LEU A 516 -4.51 18.92 -8.25
C LEU A 516 -3.95 19.21 -9.65
N ASN A 517 -4.44 18.49 -10.65
CA ASN A 517 -4.03 18.69 -12.04
C ASN A 517 -4.55 20.04 -12.58
N GLY A 518 -5.81 20.37 -12.25
CA GLY A 518 -6.44 21.61 -12.70
C GLY A 518 -5.70 22.86 -12.21
N LEU A 519 -5.43 22.93 -10.90
CA LEU A 519 -4.73 24.08 -10.30
C LEU A 519 -3.31 24.22 -10.82
N VAL A 520 -2.55 23.12 -10.90
CA VAL A 520 -1.18 23.12 -11.42
C VAL A 520 -1.17 23.44 -12.92
N GLY A 521 -2.06 22.82 -13.70
CA GLY A 521 -2.18 23.07 -15.13
C GLY A 521 -2.51 24.54 -15.44
N ASN A 522 -3.48 25.12 -14.71
CA ASN A 522 -3.86 26.54 -14.84
C ASN A 522 -2.72 27.47 -14.45
N ALA A 523 -2.04 27.22 -13.32
CA ALA A 523 -0.95 28.07 -12.84
C ALA A 523 0.23 28.08 -13.82
N VAL A 524 0.59 26.92 -14.35
CA VAL A 524 1.68 26.80 -15.33
C VAL A 524 1.27 27.42 -16.67
N ALA A 525 0.05 27.19 -17.13
CA ALA A 525 -0.45 27.81 -18.36
C ALA A 525 -0.42 29.34 -18.26
N ALA A 526 -0.94 29.90 -17.17
CA ALA A 526 -0.91 31.36 -16.92
C ALA A 526 0.53 31.92 -16.90
N HIS A 527 1.48 31.20 -16.29
CA HIS A 527 2.88 31.61 -16.25
C HIS A 527 3.51 31.72 -17.65
N PHE A 528 3.16 30.81 -18.57
CA PHE A 528 3.63 30.79 -19.96
C PHE A 528 2.74 31.58 -20.91
N ASN A 529 1.70 32.27 -20.42
CA ASN A 529 0.68 32.95 -21.22
C ASN A 529 0.01 32.03 -22.25
N LEU A 530 -0.31 30.82 -21.84
CA LEU A 530 -0.99 29.78 -22.62
C LEU A 530 -2.45 29.63 -22.15
N PRO A 531 -3.39 29.28 -23.03
CA PRO A 531 -4.72 28.86 -22.60
C PRO A 531 -4.65 27.55 -21.84
N SER A 532 -5.52 27.42 -20.82
CA SER A 532 -5.73 26.17 -20.08
C SER A 532 -7.16 25.67 -20.24
N ILE A 533 -7.31 24.36 -20.32
CA ILE A 533 -8.61 23.67 -20.26
C ILE A 533 -8.62 22.81 -19.01
N TYR A 534 -9.69 22.88 -18.24
CA TYR A 534 -9.92 21.97 -17.12
C TYR A 534 -11.15 21.10 -17.39
N GLU A 535 -10.95 19.79 -17.47
CA GLU A 535 -11.98 18.78 -17.72
C GLU A 535 -12.41 18.10 -16.44
N VAL A 536 -13.63 18.37 -15.97
CA VAL A 536 -14.22 17.75 -14.76
C VAL A 536 -14.90 16.44 -15.14
N ARG A 537 -14.32 15.34 -14.69
CA ARG A 537 -14.82 13.97 -14.92
C ARG A 537 -15.53 13.37 -13.73
N GLY A 538 -15.51 14.06 -12.61
CA GLY A 538 -16.08 13.71 -11.34
C GLY A 538 -15.46 14.52 -10.24
N LEU A 539 -16.07 14.49 -9.07
CA LEU A 539 -15.70 15.28 -7.90
C LEU A 539 -15.26 14.31 -6.80
N TRP A 540 -14.01 14.39 -6.40
CA TRP A 540 -13.45 13.44 -5.43
C TRP A 540 -14.13 13.49 -4.06
N GLU A 541 -14.47 14.68 -3.60
CA GLU A 541 -15.21 14.89 -2.36
C GLU A 541 -16.60 14.25 -2.42
N ILE A 542 -17.28 14.35 -3.56
CA ILE A 542 -18.59 13.71 -3.79
C ILE A 542 -18.45 12.17 -3.82
N THR A 543 -17.41 11.66 -4.48
CA THR A 543 -17.12 10.22 -4.47
C THR A 543 -16.79 9.73 -3.07
N ARG A 544 -16.17 10.57 -2.23
CA ARG A 544 -15.82 10.21 -0.87
C ARG A 544 -17.05 10.15 0.05
N ILE A 545 -17.97 11.10 -0.05
CA ILE A 545 -19.19 11.09 0.78
C ILE A 545 -20.10 9.91 0.47
N SER A 546 -20.05 9.32 -0.73
CA SER A 546 -20.79 8.09 -1.03
C SER A 546 -20.32 6.87 -0.19
N ARG A 547 -19.11 6.93 0.39
CA ARG A 547 -18.54 5.90 1.27
C ARG A 547 -18.47 6.34 2.74
N GLN A 548 -18.40 7.64 2.96
CA GLN A 548 -18.24 8.28 4.28
C GLN A 548 -19.15 9.51 4.35
N PRO A 549 -20.47 9.33 4.57
CA PRO A 549 -21.41 10.46 4.55
C PRO A 549 -21.07 11.60 5.51
N ALA A 550 -20.58 11.28 6.71
CA ALA A 550 -20.19 12.30 7.70
C ALA A 550 -19.01 13.18 7.24
N PHE A 551 -18.31 12.82 6.17
CA PHE A 551 -17.23 13.63 5.60
C PHE A 551 -17.75 14.93 4.98
N GLU A 552 -19.03 15.00 4.58
CA GLU A 552 -19.64 16.17 3.92
C GLU A 552 -19.58 17.44 4.77
N ASP A 553 -19.75 17.31 6.10
CA ASP A 553 -19.71 18.44 7.03
C ASP A 553 -18.28 18.85 7.45
N SER A 554 -17.25 18.17 6.91
CA SER A 554 -15.88 18.34 7.38
C SER A 554 -15.15 19.51 6.72
N THR A 555 -14.17 20.06 7.44
CA THR A 555 -13.24 21.09 6.93
C THR A 555 -12.49 20.61 5.68
N TYR A 556 -12.14 19.31 5.63
CA TYR A 556 -11.43 18.74 4.49
C TYR A 556 -12.33 18.70 3.24
N PHE A 557 -13.60 18.34 3.38
CA PHE A 557 -14.56 18.40 2.29
C PHE A 557 -14.69 19.82 1.74
N GLN A 558 -14.88 20.81 2.62
CA GLN A 558 -14.97 22.22 2.23
C GLN A 558 -13.72 22.73 1.51
N MET A 559 -12.54 22.33 1.98
CA MET A 559 -11.27 22.62 1.29
C MET A 559 -11.25 22.03 -0.12
N MET A 560 -11.63 20.75 -0.29
CA MET A 560 -11.66 20.10 -1.61
C MET A 560 -12.64 20.80 -2.56
N VAL A 561 -13.85 21.11 -2.09
CA VAL A 561 -14.85 21.91 -2.86
C VAL A 561 -14.29 23.24 -3.29
N LYS A 562 -13.59 23.94 -2.39
CA LYS A 562 -12.98 25.25 -2.69
C LYS A 562 -11.90 25.14 -3.76
N MET A 563 -11.01 24.14 -3.64
CA MET A 563 -9.92 23.93 -4.59
C MET A 563 -10.43 23.49 -5.97
N GLU A 564 -11.42 22.61 -6.02
CA GLU A 564 -12.08 22.18 -7.26
C GLU A 564 -12.78 23.37 -7.95
N THR A 565 -13.50 24.19 -7.16
CA THR A 565 -14.15 25.41 -7.66
C THR A 565 -13.13 26.42 -8.19
N GLN A 566 -11.98 26.55 -7.53
CA GLN A 566 -10.88 27.41 -7.96
C GLN A 566 -10.29 26.91 -9.28
N ALA A 567 -10.05 25.60 -9.44
CA ALA A 567 -9.57 25.01 -10.69
C ALA A 567 -10.54 25.31 -11.85
N CYS A 568 -11.85 25.15 -11.62
CA CYS A 568 -12.87 25.51 -12.60
C CYS A 568 -12.86 27.02 -12.92
N ARG A 569 -12.69 27.88 -11.93
CA ARG A 569 -12.73 29.36 -12.10
C ARG A 569 -11.53 29.87 -12.88
N GLU A 570 -10.34 29.36 -12.62
CA GLU A 570 -9.08 29.89 -13.17
C GLU A 570 -8.73 29.33 -14.54
N ALA A 571 -9.30 28.20 -14.96
CA ALA A 571 -9.10 27.67 -16.30
C ALA A 571 -9.62 28.64 -17.38
N THR A 572 -8.96 28.73 -18.52
CA THR A 572 -9.43 29.49 -19.68
C THR A 572 -10.73 28.89 -20.24
N GLY A 573 -10.77 27.56 -20.40
CA GLY A 573 -11.94 26.77 -20.73
C GLY A 573 -12.25 25.73 -19.66
N CYS A 574 -13.52 25.45 -19.41
CA CYS A 574 -13.96 24.39 -18.51
C CYS A 574 -14.86 23.41 -19.27
N LEU A 575 -14.62 22.13 -19.08
CA LEU A 575 -15.41 21.04 -19.68
C LEU A 575 -15.94 20.13 -18.59
N ALA A 576 -17.10 19.50 -18.82
CA ALA A 576 -17.63 18.47 -17.93
C ALA A 576 -18.29 17.32 -18.70
N ILE A 577 -18.31 16.13 -18.08
CA ILE A 577 -18.79 14.91 -18.74
C ILE A 577 -20.32 14.72 -18.68
N THR A 578 -21.01 15.49 -17.84
CA THR A 578 -22.47 15.45 -17.68
C THR A 578 -23.03 16.84 -17.53
N ARG A 579 -24.32 17.01 -17.85
CA ARG A 579 -25.06 18.26 -17.59
C ARG A 579 -25.19 18.52 -16.09
N GLY A 580 -25.40 17.46 -15.29
CA GLY A 580 -25.43 17.57 -13.83
C GLY A 580 -24.12 18.15 -13.25
N LEU A 581 -22.95 17.79 -13.78
CA LEU A 581 -21.68 18.41 -13.40
C LEU A 581 -21.58 19.87 -13.85
N ILE A 582 -22.10 20.21 -15.04
CA ILE A 582 -22.14 21.60 -15.52
C ILE A 582 -22.96 22.47 -14.54
N ASP A 583 -24.14 21.99 -14.14
CA ASP A 583 -25.01 22.69 -13.20
C ASP A 583 -24.35 22.83 -11.81
N GLU A 584 -23.70 21.76 -11.31
CA GLU A 584 -22.98 21.80 -10.05
C GLU A 584 -21.78 22.76 -10.08
N ILE A 585 -21.01 22.78 -11.16
CA ILE A 585 -19.91 23.75 -11.34
C ILE A 585 -20.44 25.17 -11.31
N ASN A 586 -21.52 25.49 -12.04
CA ASN A 586 -22.12 26.81 -12.07
C ASN A 586 -22.70 27.19 -10.69
N ARG A 587 -23.33 26.27 -9.98
CA ARG A 587 -23.80 26.47 -8.61
C ARG A 587 -22.65 26.87 -7.67
N ARG A 588 -21.51 26.17 -7.75
CA ARG A 588 -20.31 26.43 -6.93
C ARG A 588 -19.64 27.75 -7.28
N LEU A 589 -19.64 28.13 -8.55
CA LEU A 589 -19.06 29.40 -8.99
C LEU A 589 -19.90 30.60 -8.56
N GLY A 590 -21.17 30.41 -8.24
CA GLY A 590 -22.11 31.44 -7.84
C GLY A 590 -22.51 32.40 -8.98
N GLN A 591 -22.09 32.14 -10.21
CA GLN A 591 -22.44 32.84 -11.44
C GLN A 591 -22.33 31.89 -12.64
N PRO A 592 -23.20 32.04 -13.63
CA PRO A 592 -23.11 31.23 -14.84
C PRO A 592 -21.78 31.42 -15.55
N ARG A 593 -21.17 30.30 -15.93
CA ARG A 593 -20.02 30.25 -16.81
C ARG A 593 -20.34 29.29 -17.96
N GLU A 594 -19.80 29.57 -19.13
CA GLU A 594 -19.86 28.62 -20.22
C GLU A 594 -18.95 27.42 -19.87
N VAL A 595 -19.56 26.25 -19.62
CA VAL A 595 -18.90 24.98 -19.42
C VAL A 595 -19.26 24.08 -20.58
N GLY A 596 -18.26 23.64 -21.33
CA GLY A 596 -18.46 22.78 -22.49
C GLY A 596 -18.86 21.35 -22.05
N TYR A 597 -19.79 20.77 -22.79
CA TYR A 597 -20.21 19.38 -22.59
C TYR A 597 -19.31 18.44 -23.40
N LEU A 598 -18.55 17.58 -22.68
CA LEU A 598 -17.68 16.58 -23.27
C LEU A 598 -18.02 15.21 -22.66
N PRO A 599 -19.09 14.55 -23.14
CA PRO A 599 -19.59 13.32 -22.53
C PRO A 599 -18.61 12.14 -22.62
N ASN A 600 -18.92 11.10 -21.89
CA ASN A 600 -18.29 9.80 -22.06
C ASN A 600 -18.67 9.23 -23.44
N GLY A 601 -17.88 8.29 -23.94
CA GLY A 601 -18.09 7.57 -25.18
C GLY A 601 -17.42 6.20 -25.14
N VAL A 602 -17.44 5.50 -26.24
CA VAL A 602 -16.88 4.17 -26.40
C VAL A 602 -16.18 4.04 -27.76
N GLU A 603 -15.15 3.20 -27.83
CA GLU A 603 -14.48 2.83 -29.08
C GLU A 603 -15.31 1.78 -29.80
N ILE A 604 -16.09 2.20 -30.82
CA ILE A 604 -17.03 1.33 -31.55
C ILE A 604 -16.34 0.27 -32.41
N GLU A 605 -15.10 0.47 -32.79
CA GLU A 605 -14.29 -0.53 -33.49
C GLU A 605 -13.97 -1.71 -32.59
N ARG A 606 -13.76 -1.44 -31.31
CA ARG A 606 -13.48 -2.42 -30.29
C ARG A 606 -14.76 -3.05 -29.74
N PHE A 607 -15.70 -2.23 -29.28
CA PHE A 607 -17.00 -2.65 -28.77
C PHE A 607 -18.01 -2.69 -29.93
N SER A 608 -17.90 -3.70 -30.78
CA SER A 608 -18.80 -3.91 -31.92
C SER A 608 -19.64 -5.15 -31.74
N PRO A 609 -20.88 -5.18 -32.29
CA PRO A 609 -21.75 -6.35 -32.21
C PRO A 609 -21.06 -7.59 -32.76
N ARG A 610 -21.12 -8.68 -32.00
CA ARG A 610 -20.57 -9.99 -32.36
C ARG A 610 -21.42 -11.10 -31.78
N GLY A 611 -21.37 -12.28 -32.39
CA GLY A 611 -22.00 -13.48 -31.83
C GLY A 611 -21.35 -13.87 -30.47
N PRO A 612 -22.07 -14.65 -29.67
CA PRO A 612 -21.56 -15.12 -28.39
C PRO A 612 -20.28 -15.94 -28.56
N ASP A 613 -19.34 -15.76 -27.64
CA ASP A 613 -18.15 -16.60 -27.53
C ASP A 613 -18.56 -17.97 -26.94
N GLU A 614 -18.79 -18.94 -27.81
CA GLU A 614 -19.29 -20.27 -27.42
C GLU A 614 -18.28 -21.05 -26.56
N GLU A 615 -17.00 -20.82 -26.71
CA GLU A 615 -15.97 -21.45 -25.87
C GLU A 615 -16.04 -20.87 -24.43
N LEU A 616 -16.12 -19.57 -24.29
CA LEU A 616 -16.29 -18.91 -23.02
C LEU A 616 -17.65 -19.28 -22.39
N ARG A 617 -18.71 -19.34 -23.18
CA ARG A 617 -20.05 -19.76 -22.73
C ARG A 617 -20.02 -21.17 -22.14
N ALA A 618 -19.40 -22.10 -22.83
CA ALA A 618 -19.22 -23.49 -22.38
C ALA A 618 -18.34 -23.58 -21.13
N LYS A 619 -17.26 -22.80 -21.07
CA LYS A 619 -16.36 -22.72 -19.90
C LYS A 619 -17.07 -22.23 -18.65
N LEU A 620 -18.01 -21.30 -18.78
CA LEU A 620 -18.85 -20.79 -17.70
C LEU A 620 -20.02 -21.72 -17.35
N GLY A 621 -20.25 -22.78 -18.14
CA GLY A 621 -21.37 -23.70 -17.96
C GLY A 621 -22.74 -23.11 -18.27
N PHE A 622 -22.82 -22.10 -19.14
CA PHE A 622 -24.07 -21.45 -19.49
C PHE A 622 -24.79 -22.22 -20.62
N PRO A 623 -26.05 -22.63 -20.40
CA PRO A 623 -26.82 -23.27 -21.47
C PRO A 623 -26.99 -22.36 -22.68
N PRO A 624 -27.00 -22.92 -23.92
CA PRO A 624 -27.16 -22.11 -25.14
C PRO A 624 -28.44 -21.28 -25.17
N GLU A 625 -29.52 -21.79 -24.58
CA GLU A 625 -30.84 -21.15 -24.52
C GLU A 625 -31.02 -20.17 -23.34
N ALA A 626 -30.06 -20.10 -22.44
CA ALA A 626 -30.19 -19.24 -21.28
C ALA A 626 -29.93 -17.76 -21.63
N VAL A 627 -30.83 -16.90 -21.21
CA VAL A 627 -30.65 -15.44 -21.23
C VAL A 627 -29.58 -15.06 -20.20
N VAL A 628 -28.60 -14.26 -20.61
CA VAL A 628 -27.51 -13.82 -19.72
C VAL A 628 -27.73 -12.38 -19.29
N ILE A 629 -27.93 -12.19 -18.00
CA ILE A 629 -27.96 -10.87 -17.34
C ILE A 629 -26.54 -10.58 -16.89
N GLY A 630 -25.88 -9.56 -17.44
CA GLY A 630 -24.45 -9.35 -17.23
C GLY A 630 -24.08 -7.96 -16.75
N TYR A 631 -23.27 -7.89 -15.69
CA TYR A 631 -22.61 -6.67 -15.25
C TYR A 631 -21.09 -6.82 -15.35
N ILE A 632 -20.43 -5.85 -16.00
CA ILE A 632 -18.99 -5.85 -16.23
C ILE A 632 -18.41 -4.54 -15.73
N GLY A 633 -17.56 -4.58 -14.70
CA GLY A 633 -16.89 -3.41 -14.16
C GLY A 633 -16.55 -3.47 -12.68
N SER A 634 -16.14 -2.33 -12.11
CA SER A 634 -15.80 -2.24 -10.69
C SER A 634 -17.04 -2.40 -9.80
N ILE A 635 -16.89 -3.17 -8.71
CA ILE A 635 -17.96 -3.49 -7.78
C ILE A 635 -17.82 -2.59 -6.54
N VAL A 636 -18.62 -1.53 -6.51
CA VAL A 636 -18.66 -0.54 -5.44
C VAL A 636 -20.10 -0.33 -4.96
N SER A 637 -20.28 0.15 -3.74
CA SER A 637 -21.58 0.21 -3.06
C SER A 637 -22.68 0.93 -3.86
N TYR A 638 -22.34 2.04 -4.49
CA TYR A 638 -23.33 2.84 -5.22
C TYR A 638 -23.72 2.27 -6.60
N GLU A 639 -23.09 1.18 -7.07
CA GLU A 639 -23.53 0.48 -8.30
C GLU A 639 -24.77 -0.40 -8.05
N GLY A 640 -25.14 -0.68 -6.77
CA GLY A 640 -26.42 -1.31 -6.41
C GLY A 640 -26.52 -2.78 -6.81
N LEU A 641 -25.41 -3.52 -6.90
CA LEU A 641 -25.44 -4.94 -7.29
C LEU A 641 -26.09 -5.85 -6.23
N ASP A 642 -26.10 -5.44 -4.97
CA ASP A 642 -26.86 -6.08 -3.91
C ASP A 642 -28.38 -5.97 -4.16
N LEU A 643 -28.88 -4.80 -4.60
CA LEU A 643 -30.26 -4.62 -5.05
C LEU A 643 -30.60 -5.54 -6.23
N LEU A 644 -29.65 -5.72 -7.18
CA LEU A 644 -29.83 -6.71 -8.24
C LEU A 644 -30.01 -8.12 -7.67
N MET A 645 -29.19 -8.54 -6.69
CA MET A 645 -29.31 -9.84 -6.03
C MET A 645 -30.68 -10.01 -5.32
N GLU A 646 -31.19 -8.95 -4.71
CA GLU A 646 -32.52 -8.94 -4.08
C GLU A 646 -33.66 -9.05 -5.12
N ALA A 647 -33.50 -8.52 -6.31
CA ALA A 647 -34.50 -8.58 -7.39
C ALA A 647 -34.57 -9.95 -8.07
N LEU A 648 -33.47 -10.71 -8.14
CA LEU A 648 -33.39 -11.97 -8.89
C LEU A 648 -34.34 -13.08 -8.42
N PRO A 649 -34.66 -13.26 -7.13
CA PRO A 649 -35.73 -14.20 -6.70
C PRO A 649 -37.07 -13.88 -7.33
N HIS A 650 -37.42 -12.62 -7.50
CA HIS A 650 -38.66 -12.19 -8.15
C HIS A 650 -38.65 -12.53 -9.66
N VAL A 651 -37.49 -12.34 -10.32
CA VAL A 651 -37.31 -12.76 -11.72
C VAL A 651 -37.48 -14.27 -11.84
N LYS A 652 -36.82 -15.05 -10.95
CA LYS A 652 -36.91 -16.52 -10.91
C LYS A 652 -38.34 -17.02 -10.72
N ALA A 653 -39.15 -16.29 -9.92
CA ALA A 653 -40.55 -16.60 -9.72
C ALA A 653 -41.49 -16.19 -10.88
N ALA A 654 -41.10 -15.17 -11.65
CA ALA A 654 -41.91 -14.60 -12.72
C ALA A 654 -41.75 -15.29 -14.07
N THR A 655 -40.68 -16.08 -14.30
CA THR A 655 -40.44 -16.72 -15.57
C THR A 655 -39.93 -18.15 -15.46
N ASN A 656 -40.32 -18.99 -16.43
CA ASN A 656 -39.75 -20.33 -16.63
C ASN A 656 -38.57 -20.33 -17.64
N MET A 657 -38.23 -19.17 -18.18
CA MET A 657 -37.08 -19.03 -19.12
C MET A 657 -35.77 -19.28 -18.39
N PRO A 658 -34.89 -20.15 -18.88
CA PRO A 658 -33.59 -20.33 -18.27
C PRO A 658 -32.78 -19.05 -18.38
N PHE A 659 -32.17 -18.61 -17.28
CA PHE A 659 -31.29 -17.46 -17.27
C PHE A 659 -30.03 -17.71 -16.43
N ARG A 660 -28.98 -16.94 -16.68
CA ARG A 660 -27.76 -16.87 -15.89
C ARG A 660 -27.43 -15.42 -15.59
N VAL A 661 -26.75 -15.20 -14.49
CA VAL A 661 -26.25 -13.88 -14.11
C VAL A 661 -24.74 -13.92 -14.10
N LEU A 662 -24.12 -13.01 -14.81
CA LEU A 662 -22.67 -12.92 -14.99
C LEU A 662 -22.15 -11.62 -14.37
N ILE A 663 -21.36 -11.73 -13.30
CA ILE A 663 -20.74 -10.58 -12.63
C ILE A 663 -19.23 -10.64 -12.88
N VAL A 664 -18.74 -9.71 -13.72
CA VAL A 664 -17.34 -9.62 -14.14
C VAL A 664 -16.71 -8.38 -13.52
N GLY A 665 -15.67 -8.57 -12.73
CA GLY A 665 -14.94 -7.49 -12.06
C GLY A 665 -14.64 -7.77 -10.61
N ASP A 666 -14.07 -6.77 -9.95
CA ASP A 666 -13.75 -6.79 -8.54
C ASP A 666 -14.04 -5.42 -7.89
N GLY A 667 -13.95 -5.35 -6.58
CA GLY A 667 -14.08 -4.09 -5.85
C GLY A 667 -14.37 -4.28 -4.37
N ALA A 668 -14.32 -3.17 -3.63
CA ALA A 668 -14.48 -3.18 -2.17
C ALA A 668 -15.86 -3.65 -1.67
N TYR A 669 -16.83 -3.77 -2.58
CA TYR A 669 -18.20 -4.19 -2.23
C TYR A 669 -18.53 -5.63 -2.69
N MET A 670 -17.52 -6.37 -3.20
CA MET A 670 -17.69 -7.74 -3.72
C MET A 670 -18.25 -8.68 -2.65
N ASP A 671 -17.67 -8.67 -1.44
CA ASP A 671 -18.08 -9.57 -0.36
C ASP A 671 -19.57 -9.38 0.00
N ARG A 672 -20.04 -8.12 0.07
CA ARG A 672 -21.44 -7.83 0.34
C ARG A 672 -22.36 -8.33 -0.77
N VAL A 673 -21.96 -8.21 -2.04
CA VAL A 673 -22.76 -8.75 -3.17
C VAL A 673 -22.79 -10.27 -3.15
N MET A 674 -21.66 -10.92 -2.81
CA MET A 674 -21.59 -12.37 -2.66
C MET A 674 -22.46 -12.86 -1.48
N ASP A 675 -22.50 -12.12 -0.39
CA ASP A 675 -23.37 -12.42 0.76
C ASP A 675 -24.85 -12.25 0.40
N ALA A 676 -25.22 -11.16 -0.29
CA ALA A 676 -26.58 -11.00 -0.81
C ALA A 676 -26.98 -12.13 -1.77
N CYS A 677 -26.05 -12.61 -2.60
CA CYS A 677 -26.27 -13.78 -3.45
C CYS A 677 -26.56 -15.05 -2.63
N LYS A 678 -25.82 -15.30 -1.53
CA LYS A 678 -26.05 -16.44 -0.63
C LYS A 678 -27.37 -16.29 0.15
N GLU A 679 -27.64 -15.11 0.70
CA GLU A 679 -28.87 -14.78 1.44
C GLU A 679 -30.13 -15.05 0.60
N ASN A 680 -30.05 -14.81 -0.70
CA ASN A 680 -31.14 -15.01 -1.66
C ASN A 680 -31.09 -16.37 -2.38
N ALA A 681 -30.21 -17.30 -1.98
CA ALA A 681 -30.07 -18.65 -2.54
C ALA A 681 -29.91 -18.67 -4.07
N LEU A 682 -29.01 -17.80 -4.61
CA LEU A 682 -28.82 -17.59 -6.04
C LEU A 682 -27.58 -18.30 -6.62
N GLY A 683 -26.90 -19.14 -5.85
CA GLY A 683 -25.66 -19.80 -6.26
C GLY A 683 -25.77 -20.72 -7.49
N ASP A 684 -27.00 -21.11 -7.86
CA ASP A 684 -27.31 -21.92 -9.05
C ASP A 684 -27.38 -21.09 -10.35
N VAL A 685 -27.56 -19.77 -10.25
CA VAL A 685 -27.76 -18.89 -11.42
C VAL A 685 -26.72 -17.78 -11.54
N VAL A 686 -26.04 -17.37 -10.44
CA VAL A 686 -25.07 -16.28 -10.44
C VAL A 686 -23.64 -16.81 -10.52
N THR A 687 -22.85 -16.26 -11.43
CA THR A 687 -21.44 -16.56 -11.61
C THR A 687 -20.61 -15.30 -11.43
N PHE A 688 -19.61 -15.35 -10.53
CA PHE A 688 -18.62 -14.31 -10.33
C PHE A 688 -17.29 -14.74 -10.96
N THR A 689 -16.72 -13.92 -11.85
CA THR A 689 -15.44 -14.24 -12.50
C THR A 689 -14.25 -13.61 -11.79
N GLY A 690 -14.49 -12.61 -10.95
CA GLY A 690 -13.44 -11.70 -10.52
C GLY A 690 -12.97 -10.80 -11.66
N ARG A 691 -11.81 -10.17 -11.47
CA ARG A 691 -11.23 -9.28 -12.48
C ARG A 691 -10.69 -10.07 -13.67
N VAL A 692 -11.02 -9.63 -14.87
CA VAL A 692 -10.53 -10.17 -16.13
C VAL A 692 -9.58 -9.19 -16.82
N PRO A 693 -8.68 -9.65 -17.71
CA PRO A 693 -7.88 -8.78 -18.56
C PRO A 693 -8.76 -7.85 -19.39
N HIS A 694 -8.29 -6.60 -19.58
CA HIS A 694 -9.08 -5.60 -20.30
C HIS A 694 -9.35 -5.99 -21.76
N GLU A 695 -8.43 -6.71 -22.38
CA GLU A 695 -8.51 -7.27 -23.73
C GLU A 695 -9.51 -8.42 -23.89
N GLU A 696 -10.02 -8.97 -22.79
CA GLU A 696 -11.03 -10.05 -22.81
C GLU A 696 -12.46 -9.53 -22.57
N VAL A 697 -12.63 -8.27 -22.23
CA VAL A 697 -13.92 -7.68 -21.80
C VAL A 697 -14.98 -7.83 -22.90
N GLU A 698 -14.63 -7.68 -24.16
CA GLU A 698 -15.55 -7.82 -25.29
C GLU A 698 -16.10 -9.26 -25.45
N ALA A 699 -15.28 -10.27 -25.10
CA ALA A 699 -15.72 -11.67 -25.12
C ALA A 699 -16.81 -11.91 -24.06
N TYR A 700 -16.64 -11.31 -22.86
CA TYR A 700 -17.68 -11.39 -21.83
C TYR A 700 -18.95 -10.62 -22.23
N TYR A 701 -18.83 -9.41 -22.79
CA TYR A 701 -19.98 -8.70 -23.32
C TYR A 701 -20.71 -9.48 -24.42
N SER A 702 -19.99 -10.27 -25.24
CA SER A 702 -20.64 -11.06 -26.30
C SER A 702 -21.67 -12.06 -25.75
N LEU A 703 -21.49 -12.52 -24.51
CA LEU A 703 -22.41 -13.45 -23.84
C LEU A 703 -23.64 -12.77 -23.23
N VAL A 704 -23.56 -11.47 -22.95
CA VAL A 704 -24.62 -10.71 -22.25
C VAL A 704 -25.77 -10.44 -23.23
N ASP A 705 -27.01 -10.64 -22.75
CA ASP A 705 -28.23 -10.24 -23.44
C ASP A 705 -28.80 -8.96 -22.79
N ILE A 706 -28.79 -8.90 -21.46
CA ILE A 706 -29.35 -7.78 -20.66
C ILE A 706 -28.24 -7.23 -19.76
N ALA A 707 -27.98 -5.94 -19.85
CA ALA A 707 -27.00 -5.23 -19.04
C ALA A 707 -27.71 -4.34 -18.00
N PRO A 708 -27.77 -4.73 -16.69
CA PRO A 708 -28.37 -3.95 -15.64
C PRO A 708 -27.37 -2.94 -15.06
N PHE A 709 -27.83 -1.71 -14.80
CA PHE A 709 -27.10 -0.64 -14.11
C PHE A 709 -27.96 -0.09 -12.96
N PRO A 710 -28.11 -0.85 -11.84
CA PRO A 710 -29.01 -0.52 -10.73
C PRO A 710 -28.39 0.48 -9.75
N ARG A 711 -27.82 1.56 -10.26
CA ARG A 711 -27.10 2.54 -9.45
C ARG A 711 -28.03 3.20 -8.41
N LEU A 712 -27.54 3.27 -7.18
CA LEU A 712 -28.28 3.90 -6.08
C LEU A 712 -28.34 5.42 -6.26
N PRO A 713 -29.44 6.11 -5.89
CA PRO A 713 -29.56 7.57 -5.98
C PRO A 713 -28.67 8.26 -4.93
N GLN A 714 -27.45 8.52 -5.30
CA GLN A 714 -26.43 9.19 -4.47
C GLN A 714 -25.83 10.35 -5.25
N PRO A 715 -25.25 11.39 -4.59
CA PRO A 715 -24.68 12.52 -5.29
C PRO A 715 -23.66 12.15 -6.39
N VAL A 716 -22.86 11.09 -6.17
CA VAL A 716 -21.90 10.61 -7.18
C VAL A 716 -22.58 10.01 -8.41
N THR A 717 -23.66 9.29 -8.24
CA THR A 717 -24.40 8.64 -9.34
C THR A 717 -25.32 9.59 -10.08
N GLU A 718 -25.76 10.65 -9.41
CA GLU A 718 -26.51 11.74 -10.04
C GLU A 718 -25.61 12.61 -10.93
N LEU A 719 -24.33 12.81 -10.54
CA LEU A 719 -23.42 13.74 -11.21
C LEU A 719 -22.50 13.07 -12.24
N VAL A 720 -22.13 11.79 -12.04
CA VAL A 720 -21.05 11.16 -12.80
C VAL A 720 -21.56 9.98 -13.64
N SER A 721 -21.48 10.13 -14.97
CA SER A 721 -21.85 9.06 -15.89
C SER A 721 -20.76 7.98 -15.96
N PRO A 722 -21.14 6.67 -15.95
CA PRO A 722 -20.22 5.57 -16.16
C PRO A 722 -19.92 5.32 -17.66
N LEU A 723 -18.86 4.58 -17.99
CA LEU A 723 -18.57 4.11 -19.36
C LEU A 723 -19.38 2.85 -19.76
N LYS A 724 -19.70 2.01 -18.78
CA LYS A 724 -20.32 0.70 -18.98
C LYS A 724 -21.62 0.69 -19.85
N PRO A 725 -22.56 1.65 -19.69
CA PRO A 725 -23.74 1.68 -20.56
C PRO A 725 -23.39 1.93 -22.03
N PHE A 726 -22.38 2.74 -22.32
CA PHE A 726 -21.92 2.97 -23.70
C PHE A 726 -21.32 1.70 -24.31
N GLU A 727 -20.54 0.93 -23.55
CA GLU A 727 -19.97 -0.33 -23.96
C GLU A 727 -21.09 -1.37 -24.24
N ALA A 728 -22.06 -1.48 -23.33
CA ALA A 728 -23.20 -2.38 -23.48
C ALA A 728 -24.05 -2.01 -24.71
N MET A 729 -24.36 -0.73 -24.91
CA MET A 729 -25.13 -0.24 -26.06
C MET A 729 -24.39 -0.46 -27.38
N ALA A 730 -23.07 -0.20 -27.42
CA ALA A 730 -22.25 -0.45 -28.61
C ALA A 730 -22.21 -1.94 -29.00
N MET A 731 -22.33 -2.82 -28.01
CA MET A 731 -22.43 -4.28 -28.21
C MET A 731 -23.88 -4.76 -28.40
N GLU A 732 -24.84 -3.83 -28.62
CA GLU A 732 -26.28 -4.11 -28.84
C GLU A 732 -26.93 -4.90 -27.71
N LYS A 733 -26.58 -4.60 -26.43
CA LYS A 733 -27.17 -5.25 -25.28
C LYS A 733 -28.39 -4.48 -24.78
N ALA A 734 -29.44 -5.19 -24.35
CA ALA A 734 -30.62 -4.56 -23.76
C ALA A 734 -30.24 -3.92 -22.41
N VAL A 735 -30.33 -2.60 -22.30
CA VAL A 735 -29.94 -1.85 -21.13
C VAL A 735 -31.13 -1.62 -20.20
N ILE A 736 -30.95 -1.96 -18.91
CA ILE A 736 -31.87 -1.60 -17.83
C ILE A 736 -31.09 -0.75 -16.82
N ALA A 737 -31.57 0.46 -16.56
CA ALA A 737 -30.83 1.39 -15.71
C ALA A 737 -31.74 2.06 -14.70
N SER A 738 -31.22 2.41 -13.52
CA SER A 738 -31.93 3.24 -12.55
C SER A 738 -32.13 4.68 -13.09
N ASP A 739 -33.23 5.32 -12.66
CA ASP A 739 -33.58 6.69 -13.03
C ASP A 739 -32.75 7.71 -12.21
N VAL A 740 -31.41 7.61 -12.33
CA VAL A 740 -30.48 8.63 -11.79
C VAL A 740 -30.03 9.56 -12.91
N HIS A 741 -29.86 10.84 -12.60
CA HIS A 741 -29.69 11.90 -13.60
C HIS A 741 -28.54 11.59 -14.61
N ALA A 742 -27.39 11.12 -14.17
CA ALA A 742 -26.29 10.80 -15.07
C ALA A 742 -26.57 9.62 -16.01
N LEU A 743 -27.50 8.71 -15.68
CA LEU A 743 -27.92 7.64 -16.57
C LEU A 743 -29.04 8.06 -17.52
N THR A 744 -29.92 8.99 -17.10
CA THR A 744 -30.95 9.55 -17.99
C THR A 744 -30.38 10.40 -19.11
N GLU A 745 -29.15 10.90 -18.98
CA GLU A 745 -28.43 11.54 -20.09
C GLU A 745 -27.98 10.54 -21.17
N ILE A 746 -27.92 9.25 -20.84
CA ILE A 746 -27.44 8.15 -21.73
C ILE A 746 -28.59 7.31 -22.24
N VAL A 747 -29.50 6.91 -21.34
CA VAL A 747 -30.61 5.99 -21.63
C VAL A 747 -31.90 6.74 -21.76
N GLN A 748 -32.57 6.63 -22.90
CA GLN A 748 -33.93 7.14 -23.12
C GLN A 748 -34.92 5.99 -22.90
N HIS A 749 -35.79 6.18 -21.89
CA HIS A 749 -36.77 5.16 -21.51
C HIS A 749 -37.62 4.71 -22.71
N GLU A 750 -37.81 3.38 -22.85
CA GLU A 750 -38.53 2.70 -23.94
C GLU A 750 -37.99 2.97 -25.37
N HIS A 751 -36.85 3.66 -25.50
CA HIS A 751 -36.26 3.92 -26.80
C HIS A 751 -34.86 3.30 -26.94
N THR A 752 -33.94 3.61 -26.02
CA THR A 752 -32.59 3.04 -26.02
C THR A 752 -32.31 2.10 -24.86
N GLY A 753 -33.30 1.95 -23.96
CA GLY A 753 -33.25 1.06 -22.79
C GLY A 753 -34.46 1.28 -21.91
N LEU A 754 -34.48 0.62 -20.75
CA LEU A 754 -35.51 0.81 -19.73
C LEU A 754 -34.93 1.55 -18.52
N LEU A 755 -35.66 2.54 -18.00
CA LEU A 755 -35.37 3.20 -16.74
C LEU A 755 -36.37 2.75 -15.68
N PHE A 756 -35.93 2.58 -14.43
CA PHE A 756 -36.74 2.17 -13.29
C PHE A 756 -36.43 2.99 -12.03
#